data_10999e367867f77ff947d85973f64407
#
_entry.id   10999e367867f77ff947d85973f64407
#
_cell.length_a   1.000
_cell.length_b   1.000
_cell.length_c   1.000
_cell.angle_alpha   90.00
_cell.angle_beta   90.00
_cell.angle_gamma   90.00
#
_symmetry.space_group_name_H-M   'P 1'
#
loop_
_entity.id
_entity.type
_entity.pdbx_description
1 polymer ?
#
loop_
_entity_poly.entity_id
_entity_poly.type
_entity_poly.pdbx_seq_one_letter_code
_entity_poly.pdbx_strand_id
1 'polypeptide(L)'
;MESLITFSDVLKVSNVVRNIAFSLNPADYISFRQINKKVYHDHLTGATDKNYWLHRVKCLGLEPEPGYRLPSDVKVNAANIGVTCTKFDPRDPKVAYKLFYRLLHPFVKRLYHNDVANFFPEEYNEPLTQAKIIKVLEKYINSYSNDWPYHRKVQENLKIFKELFTTSVIRELDLNFDKKNFSYCSQFVEVLLLLDHEVSAVDFFKSKNEFPESIKLPQELFDENDELRYDQLELALDTFTQFLNEKISITDQLFQDRYPVIVLYTENFVQDHLIPYFQIQISSSNTPDAKNKRLMSLPTIYSKLSSHFVKKLRDNVNAGTSYQRFVSDFIQLYLEPEIQKFFDTMVQDFTTTTEDLLKDYEEQSQRKQKAKDEALFESLKNSNMTNEELLDGKTNFLKSFTKIFKINNNTLKSQAEQDLEVSYTLQKMNNKLQNITSLVSLDLCYKIIQACREHMEKIYLFKDVEVFETVVKLKCQEMYKILMFLLSEKHIKLGFETALQLLKDYDANETKLASLSPNGTFDDDNKVEPLVQFTELINIGDIILQMLSIFYNNELIAKGIIDKNKDIFNDVVHTKKVFETMLDDYVANGLNIGIDKLMDQVEFTFSTMQFPDDFNPDPKDASRREIAPSKCAIANVELLSEHCFLLTGATDKGTIDVFQQEIGERFFDEVVKNIKKHLISEDGAVFLIADLNYYHDFISKKTKQKNITPFFLGLKSVGQLYLISGKDSKELGKLICDVGKFQGVFTQEEIYELVQRRTDWFKVRKDVEKVMYGLGVSDCVIC
;
A
#
# COMPACT_ATOMS: atom_id res chain seq x y z
N MET A 1 14.03 59.83 -65.14
CA MET A 1 13.83 58.73 -66.11
C MET A 1 14.31 57.46 -65.46
N GLU A 2 13.39 56.72 -64.85
CA GLU A 2 13.71 55.35 -64.41
C GLU A 2 13.91 54.52 -65.66
N SER A 3 15.09 54.01 -65.84
CA SER A 3 15.36 53.08 -66.90
C SER A 3 14.61 51.83 -66.66
N LEU A 4 13.57 51.56 -67.46
CA LEU A 4 12.83 50.30 -67.44
C LEU A 4 13.85 49.14 -67.63
N ILE A 5 14.01 48.33 -66.57
CA ILE A 5 14.87 47.11 -66.65
C ILE A 5 14.27 46.20 -67.70
N THR A 6 15.01 46.01 -68.76
CA THR A 6 14.55 45.11 -69.81
C THR A 6 14.93 43.67 -69.49
N PHE A 7 14.18 42.68 -70.06
CA PHE A 7 14.47 41.25 -69.88
C PHE A 7 15.90 40.92 -70.23
N SER A 8 16.48 41.66 -71.24
CA SER A 8 17.87 41.54 -71.59
C SER A 8 18.86 41.96 -70.49
N ASP A 9 18.48 42.91 -69.65
CA ASP A 9 19.28 43.29 -68.46
C ASP A 9 19.23 42.30 -67.36
N VAL A 10 18.08 41.66 -67.13
CA VAL A 10 17.89 40.53 -66.16
C VAL A 10 18.78 39.35 -66.60
N LEU A 11 18.90 39.03 -67.89
CA LEU A 11 19.73 37.94 -68.43
C LEU A 11 21.26 38.19 -68.31
N LYS A 12 21.69 39.39 -67.92
CA LYS A 12 23.11 39.68 -67.63
C LYS A 12 23.48 39.33 -66.18
N VAL A 13 22.52 39.15 -65.27
CA VAL A 13 22.80 38.90 -63.88
C VAL A 13 22.89 37.40 -63.63
N SER A 14 24.10 36.89 -63.40
CA SER A 14 24.39 35.46 -63.29
C SER A 14 23.49 34.72 -62.21
N ASN A 15 23.33 35.31 -61.05
CA ASN A 15 22.51 34.69 -59.97
C ASN A 15 21.03 34.62 -60.33
N VAL A 16 20.49 35.64 -61.01
CA VAL A 16 19.10 35.63 -61.46
C VAL A 16 18.90 34.59 -62.57
N VAL A 17 19.76 34.51 -63.51
CA VAL A 17 19.72 33.48 -64.59
C VAL A 17 19.79 32.07 -64.03
N ARG A 18 20.68 31.86 -63.05
CA ARG A 18 20.78 30.55 -62.35
C ARG A 18 19.53 30.20 -61.60
N ASN A 19 18.96 31.14 -60.83
CA ASN A 19 17.72 30.90 -60.09
C ASN A 19 16.55 30.60 -61.02
N ILE A 20 16.42 31.36 -62.10
CA ILE A 20 15.42 31.04 -63.14
C ILE A 20 15.66 29.63 -63.71
N ALA A 21 16.89 29.30 -64.05
CA ALA A 21 17.23 27.98 -64.59
C ALA A 21 16.86 26.83 -63.63
N PHE A 22 17.14 26.99 -62.31
CA PHE A 22 16.81 25.96 -61.30
C PHE A 22 15.31 25.84 -61.07
N SER A 23 14.52 26.89 -61.33
CA SER A 23 13.07 26.85 -61.17
C SER A 23 12.36 26.21 -62.39
N LEU A 24 12.99 26.12 -63.54
CA LEU A 24 12.40 25.57 -64.76
C LEU A 24 12.35 24.03 -64.73
N ASN A 25 11.33 23.45 -65.34
CA ASN A 25 11.29 22.01 -65.62
C ASN A 25 12.35 21.65 -66.69
N PRO A 26 12.70 20.38 -66.87
CA PRO A 26 13.75 19.97 -67.79
C PRO A 26 13.53 20.39 -69.26
N ALA A 27 12.29 20.38 -69.76
CA ALA A 27 11.97 20.78 -71.09
C ALA A 27 12.16 22.30 -71.29
N ASP A 28 11.63 23.08 -70.36
CA ASP A 28 11.78 24.54 -70.37
C ASP A 28 13.22 24.97 -70.12
N TYR A 29 13.96 24.26 -69.26
CA TYR A 29 15.38 24.47 -69.05
C TYR A 29 16.19 24.28 -70.37
N ILE A 30 15.87 23.22 -71.10
CA ILE A 30 16.53 22.99 -72.39
C ILE A 30 16.17 24.10 -73.37
N SER A 31 14.95 24.54 -73.47
CA SER A 31 14.49 25.65 -74.29
C SER A 31 15.10 26.97 -73.84
N PHE A 32 15.19 27.22 -72.57
CA PHE A 32 15.82 28.41 -71.98
C PHE A 32 17.33 28.52 -72.36
N ARG A 33 18.03 27.39 -72.37
CA ARG A 33 19.44 27.35 -72.85
C ARG A 33 19.61 27.75 -74.28
N GLN A 34 18.58 27.63 -75.12
CA GLN A 34 18.61 27.92 -76.52
C GLN A 34 18.26 29.38 -76.89
N ILE A 35 17.70 30.15 -75.91
CA ILE A 35 17.24 31.53 -76.14
C ILE A 35 18.38 32.46 -76.62
N ASN A 36 19.60 32.35 -76.00
CA ASN A 36 20.70 33.22 -76.30
C ASN A 36 22.04 32.51 -76.09
N LYS A 37 22.89 32.49 -77.12
CA LYS A 37 24.23 31.88 -77.05
C LYS A 37 25.11 32.42 -75.94
N LYS A 38 25.04 33.73 -75.66
CA LYS A 38 25.81 34.40 -74.60
C LYS A 38 25.35 33.92 -73.23
N VAL A 39 24.07 33.93 -72.97
CA VAL A 39 23.47 33.43 -71.71
C VAL A 39 23.85 31.96 -71.47
N TYR A 40 23.82 31.14 -72.51
CA TYR A 40 24.27 29.75 -72.44
C TYR A 40 25.70 29.61 -71.98
N HIS A 41 26.65 30.32 -72.73
CA HIS A 41 28.07 30.19 -72.44
C HIS A 41 28.48 30.80 -71.10
N ASP A 42 27.91 31.95 -70.75
CA ASP A 42 28.31 32.70 -69.54
C ASP A 42 27.68 32.16 -68.22
N HIS A 43 26.47 31.62 -68.27
CA HIS A 43 25.69 31.33 -67.09
C HIS A 43 25.18 29.88 -66.94
N LEU A 44 24.97 29.15 -68.08
CA LEU A 44 24.26 27.86 -68.06
C LEU A 44 25.12 26.68 -68.51
N THR A 45 26.44 26.86 -68.69
CA THR A 45 27.39 25.80 -69.07
C THR A 45 28.15 25.27 -67.84
N GLY A 46 28.84 24.16 -68.02
CA GLY A 46 29.78 23.60 -67.05
C GLY A 46 29.12 23.21 -65.73
N ALA A 47 29.57 23.85 -64.67
CA ALA A 47 29.09 23.50 -63.30
C ALA A 47 27.60 23.77 -63.08
N THR A 48 27.01 24.80 -63.69
CA THR A 48 25.60 25.12 -63.55
C THR A 48 24.73 24.07 -64.22
N ASP A 49 25.02 23.62 -65.41
CA ASP A 49 24.31 22.54 -66.12
C ASP A 49 24.39 21.24 -65.29
N LYS A 50 25.62 20.91 -64.85
CA LYS A 50 25.85 19.73 -64.06
C LYS A 50 25.07 19.77 -62.75
N ASN A 51 25.08 20.90 -61.99
CA ASN A 51 24.36 21.08 -60.75
C ASN A 51 22.82 21.02 -60.93
N TYR A 52 22.32 21.57 -62.05
CA TYR A 52 20.90 21.45 -62.39
C TYR A 52 20.47 19.97 -62.50
N TRP A 53 21.19 19.18 -63.30
CA TRP A 53 20.87 17.75 -63.48
C TRP A 53 21.12 16.95 -62.20
N LEU A 54 22.17 17.28 -61.46
CA LEU A 54 22.46 16.65 -60.17
C LEU A 54 21.31 16.84 -59.18
N HIS A 55 20.78 18.05 -59.10
CA HIS A 55 19.63 18.34 -58.24
C HIS A 55 18.38 17.53 -58.66
N ARG A 56 18.07 17.50 -59.93
CA ARG A 56 16.94 16.74 -60.46
C ARG A 56 17.01 15.23 -60.21
N VAL A 57 18.22 14.67 -60.39
CA VAL A 57 18.43 13.25 -60.15
C VAL A 57 18.37 12.91 -58.66
N LYS A 58 18.86 13.81 -57.80
CA LYS A 58 18.71 13.66 -56.34
C LYS A 58 17.23 13.73 -55.91
N CYS A 59 16.42 14.59 -56.52
CA CYS A 59 14.96 14.65 -56.27
C CYS A 59 14.22 13.36 -56.69
N LEU A 60 14.80 12.55 -57.59
CA LEU A 60 14.30 11.21 -57.93
C LEU A 60 14.65 10.17 -56.86
N GLY A 61 15.46 10.51 -55.87
CA GLY A 61 15.88 9.60 -54.79
C GLY A 61 17.05 8.70 -55.21
N LEU A 62 17.87 9.08 -56.23
CA LEU A 62 19.04 8.32 -56.61
C LEU A 62 20.29 8.75 -55.84
N GLU A 63 21.11 7.78 -55.43
CA GLU A 63 22.35 8.00 -54.69
C GLU A 63 23.55 8.22 -55.65
N PRO A 64 24.43 9.19 -55.39
CA PRO A 64 25.63 9.42 -56.21
C PRO A 64 26.70 8.35 -55.95
N GLU A 65 27.12 7.63 -57.02
CA GLU A 65 28.23 6.67 -56.98
C GLU A 65 29.17 6.92 -58.17
N PRO A 66 30.42 7.36 -57.93
CA PRO A 66 31.36 7.65 -58.99
C PRO A 66 31.67 6.40 -59.77
N GLY A 67 31.48 6.50 -61.13
CA GLY A 67 31.76 5.39 -62.07
C GLY A 67 30.64 4.38 -62.21
N TYR A 68 29.48 4.64 -61.59
CA TYR A 68 28.32 3.76 -61.73
C TYR A 68 27.87 3.63 -63.17
N ARG A 69 27.73 2.40 -63.64
CA ARG A 69 27.12 2.06 -64.92
C ARG A 69 26.01 1.08 -64.74
N LEU A 70 24.92 1.30 -65.47
CA LEU A 70 23.80 0.38 -65.44
C LEU A 70 24.25 -1.01 -65.92
N PRO A 71 23.93 -2.13 -65.26
CA PRO A 71 24.25 -3.45 -65.75
C PRO A 71 23.65 -3.67 -67.14
N SER A 72 24.49 -4.11 -68.10
CA SER A 72 24.04 -4.34 -69.47
C SER A 72 23.03 -5.45 -69.63
N ASP A 73 22.96 -6.35 -68.67
CA ASP A 73 22.15 -7.56 -68.70
C ASP A 73 20.72 -7.35 -68.21
N VAL A 74 20.41 -6.16 -67.67
CA VAL A 74 19.09 -5.84 -67.12
C VAL A 74 18.28 -4.99 -68.08
N LYS A 75 17.18 -5.56 -68.59
CA LYS A 75 16.22 -4.81 -69.41
C LYS A 75 15.42 -3.86 -68.56
N VAL A 76 15.76 -2.56 -68.56
CA VAL A 76 15.07 -1.54 -67.77
C VAL A 76 13.80 -1.10 -68.49
N ASN A 77 12.69 -1.12 -67.77
CA ASN A 77 11.36 -0.66 -68.20
C ASN A 77 10.73 0.31 -67.19
N ALA A 78 9.56 0.86 -67.47
CA ALA A 78 8.90 1.83 -66.59
C ALA A 78 8.54 1.27 -65.20
N ALA A 79 8.31 -0.04 -65.07
CA ALA A 79 7.92 -0.67 -63.83
C ALA A 79 9.12 -0.97 -62.91
N ASN A 80 10.27 -1.31 -63.47
CA ASN A 80 11.43 -1.72 -62.67
C ASN A 80 12.48 -0.62 -62.50
N ILE A 81 12.37 0.51 -63.21
CA ILE A 81 13.35 1.58 -63.17
C ILE A 81 13.65 2.10 -61.78
N GLY A 82 12.62 2.20 -60.89
CA GLY A 82 12.78 2.68 -59.54
C GLY A 82 13.56 1.76 -58.60
N VAL A 83 13.61 0.46 -58.92
CA VAL A 83 14.38 -0.53 -58.16
C VAL A 83 15.74 -0.79 -58.79
N THR A 84 15.80 -0.82 -60.15
CA THR A 84 17.03 -1.12 -60.89
C THR A 84 17.99 0.07 -60.91
N CYS A 85 17.47 1.31 -61.02
CA CYS A 85 18.26 2.53 -61.07
C CYS A 85 18.19 3.29 -59.74
N THR A 86 18.86 2.81 -58.73
CA THR A 86 18.96 3.47 -57.41
C THR A 86 20.16 4.40 -57.28
N LYS A 87 21.15 4.26 -58.19
CA LYS A 87 22.43 5.00 -58.18
C LYS A 87 22.70 5.67 -59.53
N PHE A 88 23.57 6.69 -59.50
CA PHE A 88 23.99 7.39 -60.70
C PHE A 88 25.43 7.89 -60.59
N ASP A 89 26.15 8.09 -61.79
CA ASP A 89 27.47 8.70 -61.82
C ASP A 89 27.35 10.23 -61.70
N PRO A 90 27.87 10.85 -60.60
CA PRO A 90 27.81 12.28 -60.37
C PRO A 90 28.64 13.08 -61.43
N ARG A 91 29.42 12.42 -62.23
CA ARG A 91 30.14 13.08 -63.37
C ARG A 91 29.20 13.42 -64.53
N ASP A 92 28.19 12.56 -64.79
CA ASP A 92 27.20 12.83 -65.84
C ASP A 92 25.77 12.48 -65.36
N PRO A 93 25.18 13.29 -64.48
CA PRO A 93 23.84 13.06 -63.92
C PRO A 93 22.75 13.14 -65.01
N LYS A 94 22.99 13.79 -66.11
CA LYS A 94 22.05 13.96 -67.23
C LYS A 94 21.68 12.65 -67.88
N VAL A 95 22.60 11.69 -67.94
CA VAL A 95 22.33 10.36 -68.53
C VAL A 95 21.27 9.62 -67.73
N ALA A 96 21.39 9.59 -66.40
CA ALA A 96 20.39 8.96 -65.52
C ALA A 96 19.03 9.63 -65.67
N TYR A 97 18.98 10.97 -65.70
CA TYR A 97 17.70 11.67 -65.87
C TYR A 97 17.03 11.39 -67.24
N LYS A 98 17.82 11.33 -68.32
CA LYS A 98 17.32 11.01 -69.68
C LYS A 98 16.64 9.63 -69.71
N LEU A 99 17.16 8.66 -68.98
CA LEU A 99 16.59 7.33 -68.93
C LEU A 99 15.16 7.38 -68.27
N PHE A 100 15.05 8.05 -67.15
CA PHE A 100 13.73 8.27 -66.50
C PHE A 100 12.76 9.06 -67.39
N TYR A 101 13.23 10.10 -68.03
CA TYR A 101 12.45 10.88 -68.99
C TYR A 101 11.90 10.01 -70.12
N ARG A 102 12.73 9.18 -70.72
CA ARG A 102 12.35 8.35 -71.86
C ARG A 102 11.26 7.34 -71.50
N LEU A 103 11.33 6.77 -70.31
CA LEU A 103 10.41 5.74 -69.87
C LEU A 103 9.14 6.31 -69.25
N LEU A 104 9.21 7.44 -68.56
CA LEU A 104 8.09 7.97 -67.80
C LEU A 104 7.33 9.13 -68.44
N HIS A 105 8.02 9.92 -69.32
CA HIS A 105 7.35 11.06 -69.97
C HIS A 105 6.13 10.70 -70.82
N PRO A 106 6.05 9.56 -71.49
CA PRO A 106 4.80 9.15 -72.19
C PRO A 106 3.59 9.08 -71.27
N PHE A 107 3.79 8.61 -70.01
CA PHE A 107 2.72 8.57 -69.01
C PHE A 107 2.33 9.97 -68.52
N VAL A 108 3.29 10.88 -68.35
CA VAL A 108 3.04 12.29 -68.00
C VAL A 108 2.18 12.98 -69.08
N LYS A 109 2.43 12.71 -70.39
CA LYS A 109 1.61 13.23 -71.47
C LYS A 109 0.20 12.74 -71.40
N ARG A 110 -0.03 11.42 -71.11
CA ARG A 110 -1.38 10.85 -70.98
C ARG A 110 -2.11 11.46 -69.74
N LEU A 111 -1.41 11.68 -68.63
CA LEU A 111 -1.98 12.37 -67.47
C LEU A 111 -2.41 13.81 -67.82
N TYR A 112 -1.56 14.54 -68.56
CA TYR A 112 -1.92 15.91 -68.95
C TYR A 112 -3.20 16.00 -69.81
N HIS A 113 -3.39 15.01 -70.71
CA HIS A 113 -4.57 14.93 -71.58
C HIS A 113 -5.75 14.22 -70.92
N ASN A 114 -5.62 13.74 -69.68
CA ASN A 114 -6.60 12.99 -68.91
C ASN A 114 -7.09 11.71 -69.66
N ASP A 115 -6.16 11.03 -70.36
CA ASP A 115 -6.41 9.78 -71.04
C ASP A 115 -6.28 8.60 -70.04
N VAL A 116 -7.32 8.37 -69.27
CA VAL A 116 -7.35 7.33 -68.20
C VAL A 116 -7.57 5.96 -68.81
N ALA A 117 -8.37 5.84 -69.90
CA ALA A 117 -8.75 4.55 -70.45
C ALA A 117 -7.57 3.77 -71.08
N ASN A 118 -6.59 4.49 -71.68
CA ASN A 118 -5.41 3.89 -72.31
C ASN A 118 -4.12 4.24 -71.55
N PHE A 119 -4.23 4.42 -70.23
CA PHE A 119 -3.09 4.88 -69.45
C PHE A 119 -1.94 3.90 -69.47
N PHE A 120 -2.20 2.62 -69.31
CA PHE A 120 -1.18 1.56 -69.36
C PHE A 120 -1.19 0.89 -70.74
N PRO A 121 -0.03 0.70 -71.37
CA PRO A 121 0.09 -0.19 -72.54
C PRO A 121 -0.20 -1.65 -72.16
N GLU A 122 -0.60 -2.46 -73.14
CA GLU A 122 -0.93 -3.89 -72.97
C GLU A 122 0.21 -4.71 -72.30
N GLU A 123 1.45 -4.21 -72.38
CA GLU A 123 2.62 -4.83 -71.73
C GLU A 123 2.56 -4.79 -70.21
N TYR A 124 1.73 -3.94 -69.61
CA TYR A 124 1.60 -3.70 -68.17
C TYR A 124 0.22 -4.03 -67.67
N ASN A 125 -0.20 -5.29 -67.82
CA ASN A 125 -1.54 -5.76 -67.42
C ASN A 125 -1.66 -6.16 -65.95
N GLU A 126 -0.51 -6.43 -65.29
CA GLU A 126 -0.52 -6.83 -63.85
C GLU A 126 -0.70 -5.61 -62.95
N PRO A 127 -1.63 -5.66 -61.98
CA PRO A 127 -1.89 -4.57 -61.05
C PRO A 127 -0.65 -4.14 -60.23
N LEU A 128 0.17 -5.10 -59.81
CA LEU A 128 1.42 -4.81 -59.10
C LEU A 128 2.42 -4.06 -59.95
N THR A 129 2.52 -4.43 -61.23
CA THR A 129 3.39 -3.75 -62.20
C THR A 129 2.92 -2.31 -62.46
N GLN A 130 1.62 -2.11 -62.58
CA GLN A 130 0.96 -0.80 -62.74
C GLN A 130 1.22 0.08 -61.49
N ALA A 131 1.08 -0.45 -60.29
CA ALA A 131 1.33 0.25 -59.05
C ALA A 131 2.81 0.71 -58.92
N LYS A 132 3.77 -0.15 -59.32
CA LYS A 132 5.20 0.22 -59.39
C LYS A 132 5.43 1.41 -60.33
N ILE A 133 4.76 1.44 -61.47
CA ILE A 133 4.84 2.57 -62.41
C ILE A 133 4.27 3.84 -61.76
N ILE A 134 3.10 3.78 -61.13
CA ILE A 134 2.49 4.92 -60.46
C ILE A 134 3.41 5.48 -59.39
N LYS A 135 4.00 4.64 -58.54
CA LYS A 135 4.92 5.04 -57.50
C LYS A 135 6.18 5.77 -57.98
N VAL A 136 6.76 5.23 -59.06
CA VAL A 136 7.94 5.86 -59.70
C VAL A 136 7.54 7.15 -60.41
N LEU A 137 6.35 7.17 -61.06
CA LEU A 137 5.83 8.34 -61.76
C LEU A 137 5.55 9.50 -60.77
N GLU A 138 5.02 9.20 -59.58
CA GLU A 138 4.85 10.17 -58.52
C GLU A 138 6.17 10.85 -58.10
N LYS A 139 7.22 10.06 -57.88
CA LYS A 139 8.59 10.58 -57.63
C LYS A 139 9.10 11.42 -58.77
N TYR A 140 8.86 10.95 -60.00
CA TYR A 140 9.34 11.65 -61.21
C TYR A 140 8.62 13.00 -61.39
N ILE A 141 7.29 13.08 -61.21
CA ILE A 141 6.54 14.33 -61.31
C ILE A 141 6.95 15.28 -60.18
N ASN A 142 7.11 14.81 -58.95
CA ASN A 142 7.54 15.62 -57.83
C ASN A 142 8.97 16.18 -57.99
N SER A 143 9.81 15.58 -58.82
CA SER A 143 11.12 16.12 -59.15
C SER A 143 11.06 17.45 -59.95
N TYR A 144 9.92 17.79 -60.55
CA TYR A 144 9.71 19.05 -61.25
C TYR A 144 9.46 20.24 -60.35
N SER A 145 8.83 20.07 -59.20
CA SER A 145 8.51 21.02 -58.12
C SER A 145 8.35 22.49 -58.51
N ASN A 146 7.53 22.78 -59.51
CA ASN A 146 7.26 24.15 -59.96
C ASN A 146 5.75 24.39 -59.91
N ASP A 147 5.35 25.58 -59.40
CA ASP A 147 3.95 26.04 -59.35
C ASP A 147 3.34 26.38 -60.73
N TRP A 148 3.88 25.90 -61.79
CA TRP A 148 3.37 26.14 -63.12
C TRP A 148 2.03 25.39 -63.37
N PRO A 149 1.08 25.99 -64.05
CA PRO A 149 -0.21 25.38 -64.31
C PRO A 149 -0.16 23.98 -64.92
N TYR A 150 0.82 23.73 -65.78
CA TYR A 150 1.08 22.42 -66.38
C TYR A 150 1.41 21.37 -65.33
N HIS A 151 2.34 21.67 -64.45
CA HIS A 151 2.79 20.74 -63.41
C HIS A 151 1.69 20.48 -62.41
N ARG A 152 0.99 21.53 -61.94
CA ARG A 152 -0.16 21.41 -61.04
C ARG A 152 -1.24 20.54 -61.63
N LYS A 153 -1.60 20.75 -62.89
CA LYS A 153 -2.59 19.90 -63.61
C LYS A 153 -2.14 18.44 -63.66
N VAL A 154 -0.90 18.15 -63.96
CA VAL A 154 -0.38 16.77 -63.99
C VAL A 154 -0.39 16.14 -62.60
N GLN A 155 -0.03 16.87 -61.55
CA GLN A 155 -0.13 16.37 -60.16
C GLN A 155 -1.54 16.09 -59.74
N GLU A 156 -2.47 17.00 -60.02
CA GLU A 156 -3.89 16.82 -59.69
C GLU A 156 -4.47 15.59 -60.46
N ASN A 157 -4.16 15.47 -61.73
CA ASN A 157 -4.63 14.31 -62.51
C ASN A 157 -3.97 13.00 -62.05
N LEU A 158 -2.71 13.02 -61.61
CA LEU A 158 -2.08 11.83 -61.00
C LEU A 158 -2.73 11.44 -59.71
N LYS A 159 -3.08 12.42 -58.88
CA LYS A 159 -3.81 12.15 -57.63
C LYS A 159 -5.17 11.51 -57.90
N ILE A 160 -5.95 12.10 -58.78
CA ILE A 160 -7.25 11.55 -59.19
C ILE A 160 -7.11 10.14 -59.77
N PHE A 161 -6.11 9.94 -60.65
CA PHE A 161 -5.82 8.64 -61.23
C PHE A 161 -5.45 7.59 -60.19
N LYS A 162 -4.59 7.98 -59.22
CA LYS A 162 -4.18 7.10 -58.12
C LYS A 162 -5.39 6.67 -57.28
N GLU A 163 -6.32 7.60 -56.96
CA GLU A 163 -7.54 7.31 -56.21
C GLU A 163 -8.47 6.38 -57.01
N LEU A 164 -8.68 6.64 -58.33
CA LEU A 164 -9.49 5.77 -59.18
C LEU A 164 -8.92 4.35 -59.30
N PHE A 165 -7.60 4.26 -59.46
CA PHE A 165 -6.87 2.99 -59.53
C PHE A 165 -7.01 2.22 -58.21
N THR A 166 -6.79 2.91 -57.07
CA THR A 166 -6.97 2.33 -55.72
C THR A 166 -8.41 1.82 -55.51
N THR A 167 -9.40 2.60 -55.89
CA THR A 167 -10.81 2.19 -55.80
C THR A 167 -11.11 0.93 -56.64
N SER A 168 -10.54 0.85 -57.84
CA SER A 168 -10.68 -0.34 -58.70
C SER A 168 -9.98 -1.57 -58.08
N VAL A 169 -8.81 -1.38 -57.48
CA VAL A 169 -8.06 -2.44 -56.79
C VAL A 169 -8.86 -2.94 -55.59
N ILE A 170 -9.45 -2.04 -54.80
CA ILE A 170 -10.30 -2.41 -53.65
C ILE A 170 -11.53 -3.20 -54.13
N ARG A 171 -12.16 -2.81 -55.21
CA ARG A 171 -13.30 -3.54 -55.77
C ARG A 171 -12.94 -4.97 -56.23
N GLU A 172 -11.80 -5.14 -56.89
CA GLU A 172 -11.29 -6.46 -57.28
C GLU A 172 -10.88 -7.29 -56.04
N LEU A 173 -10.29 -6.65 -55.04
CA LEU A 173 -9.96 -7.26 -53.75
C LEU A 173 -11.26 -7.79 -53.10
N ASP A 174 -12.33 -7.00 -53.10
CA ASP A 174 -13.63 -7.36 -52.51
C ASP A 174 -14.23 -8.59 -53.21
N LEU A 175 -14.30 -8.59 -54.54
CA LEU A 175 -14.84 -9.71 -55.33
C LEU A 175 -14.04 -11.02 -55.12
N ASN A 176 -12.72 -10.94 -54.96
CA ASN A 176 -11.89 -12.13 -54.75
C ASN A 176 -11.88 -12.59 -53.31
N PHE A 177 -12.05 -11.68 -52.33
CA PHE A 177 -12.19 -12.00 -50.94
C PHE A 177 -13.43 -12.84 -50.67
N ASP A 178 -14.56 -12.46 -51.27
CA ASP A 178 -15.84 -13.19 -51.16
C ASP A 178 -15.73 -14.60 -51.75
N LYS A 179 -14.91 -14.79 -52.77
CA LYS A 179 -14.57 -16.10 -53.36
C LYS A 179 -13.51 -16.89 -52.53
N LYS A 180 -13.02 -16.35 -51.44
CA LYS A 180 -11.95 -16.95 -50.57
C LYS A 180 -10.65 -17.22 -51.34
N ASN A 181 -10.35 -16.47 -52.38
CA ASN A 181 -9.08 -16.58 -53.12
C ASN A 181 -8.00 -15.68 -52.49
N PHE A 182 -7.56 -16.05 -51.31
CA PHE A 182 -6.64 -15.23 -50.50
C PHE A 182 -5.25 -15.03 -51.15
N SER A 183 -4.75 -15.99 -51.94
CA SER A 183 -3.48 -15.86 -52.63
C SER A 183 -3.50 -14.74 -53.69
N TYR A 184 -4.64 -14.55 -54.36
CA TYR A 184 -4.83 -13.47 -55.30
C TYR A 184 -5.08 -12.13 -54.61
N CYS A 185 -5.87 -12.16 -53.52
CA CYS A 185 -6.10 -10.99 -52.68
C CYS A 185 -4.81 -10.42 -52.12
N SER A 186 -3.83 -11.26 -51.76
CA SER A 186 -2.50 -10.82 -51.27
C SER A 186 -1.78 -9.91 -52.26
N GLN A 187 -1.92 -10.11 -53.57
CA GLN A 187 -1.33 -9.26 -54.58
C GLN A 187 -1.97 -7.86 -54.60
N PHE A 188 -3.31 -7.78 -54.41
CA PHE A 188 -4.01 -6.49 -54.33
C PHE A 188 -3.66 -5.74 -53.04
N VAL A 189 -3.51 -6.45 -51.93
CA VAL A 189 -3.03 -5.87 -50.67
C VAL A 189 -1.63 -5.29 -50.88
N GLU A 190 -0.72 -6.01 -51.57
CA GLU A 190 0.61 -5.51 -51.87
C GLU A 190 0.58 -4.22 -52.72
N VAL A 191 -0.36 -4.15 -53.69
CA VAL A 191 -0.61 -2.94 -54.46
C VAL A 191 -1.02 -1.77 -53.60
N LEU A 192 -1.96 -1.96 -52.68
CA LEU A 192 -2.41 -0.91 -51.76
C LEU A 192 -1.29 -0.42 -50.82
N LEU A 193 -0.51 -1.33 -50.28
CA LEU A 193 0.64 -0.99 -49.43
C LEU A 193 1.72 -0.23 -50.23
N LEU A 194 1.99 -0.64 -51.48
CA LEU A 194 2.95 0.03 -52.33
C LEU A 194 2.56 1.48 -52.66
N LEU A 195 1.25 1.76 -52.77
CA LEU A 195 0.70 3.09 -53.07
C LEU A 195 0.45 3.96 -51.84
N ASP A 196 0.95 3.59 -50.67
CA ASP A 196 0.76 4.28 -49.39
C ASP A 196 -0.74 4.40 -48.97
N HIS A 197 -1.54 3.36 -49.26
CA HIS A 197 -2.95 3.23 -48.90
C HIS A 197 -3.15 2.12 -47.84
N GLU A 198 -2.27 2.05 -46.84
CA GLU A 198 -2.31 1.08 -45.77
C GLU A 198 -3.64 1.17 -44.99
N VAL A 199 -4.12 2.39 -44.72
CA VAL A 199 -5.37 2.63 -44.02
C VAL A 199 -6.54 1.98 -44.76
N SER A 200 -6.63 2.14 -46.09
CA SER A 200 -7.68 1.54 -46.91
C SER A 200 -7.64 0.01 -46.86
N ALA A 201 -6.45 -0.58 -46.86
CA ALA A 201 -6.30 -2.03 -46.75
C ALA A 201 -6.72 -2.55 -45.36
N VAL A 202 -6.40 -1.81 -44.29
CA VAL A 202 -6.81 -2.12 -42.91
C VAL A 202 -8.32 -1.99 -42.76
N ASP A 203 -8.92 -0.89 -43.24
CA ASP A 203 -10.35 -0.64 -43.15
C ASP A 203 -11.15 -1.68 -43.95
N PHE A 204 -10.65 -2.06 -45.13
CA PHE A 204 -11.22 -3.17 -45.88
C PHE A 204 -11.20 -4.47 -45.07
N PHE A 205 -10.07 -4.82 -44.48
CA PHE A 205 -9.94 -6.04 -43.67
C PHE A 205 -10.87 -6.01 -42.45
N LYS A 206 -10.99 -4.86 -41.78
CA LYS A 206 -11.90 -4.67 -40.64
C LYS A 206 -13.36 -4.86 -41.06
N SER A 207 -13.78 -4.20 -42.11
CA SER A 207 -15.18 -4.26 -42.58
C SER A 207 -15.64 -5.68 -43.03
N LYS A 208 -14.72 -6.45 -43.60
CA LYS A 208 -14.98 -7.85 -44.01
C LYS A 208 -14.90 -8.86 -42.89
N ASN A 209 -14.29 -8.49 -41.77
CA ASN A 209 -14.03 -9.39 -40.65
C ASN A 209 -14.64 -8.88 -39.34
N GLU A 210 -15.75 -8.15 -39.41
CA GLU A 210 -16.52 -7.75 -38.23
C GLU A 210 -16.93 -8.98 -37.41
N PHE A 211 -17.01 -8.80 -36.08
CA PHE A 211 -17.51 -9.87 -35.21
C PHE A 211 -19.01 -10.08 -35.44
N PRO A 212 -19.42 -11.24 -35.96
CA PRO A 212 -20.80 -11.40 -36.40
C PRO A 212 -21.73 -11.62 -35.20
N GLU A 213 -22.87 -10.94 -35.18
CA GLU A 213 -23.93 -11.11 -34.18
C GLU A 213 -24.50 -12.56 -34.15
N SER A 214 -24.24 -13.35 -35.19
CA SER A 214 -24.63 -14.75 -35.26
C SER A 214 -23.87 -15.67 -34.34
N ILE A 215 -22.70 -15.23 -33.83
CA ILE A 215 -21.92 -15.98 -32.84
C ILE A 215 -22.63 -15.88 -31.50
N LYS A 216 -23.15 -17.02 -31.03
CA LYS A 216 -23.81 -17.10 -29.74
C LYS A 216 -22.77 -17.14 -28.61
N LEU A 217 -22.55 -16.01 -27.97
CA LEU A 217 -21.83 -15.94 -26.69
C LEU A 217 -22.79 -16.34 -25.55
N PRO A 218 -22.28 -16.91 -24.44
CA PRO A 218 -23.07 -17.11 -23.24
C PRO A 218 -23.76 -15.81 -22.81
N GLN A 219 -25.09 -15.86 -22.62
CA GLN A 219 -25.85 -14.67 -22.23
C GLN A 219 -25.66 -14.30 -20.76
N GLU A 220 -25.37 -15.29 -19.91
CA GLU A 220 -25.21 -15.13 -18.48
C GLU A 220 -23.95 -15.84 -18.02
N LEU A 221 -22.95 -15.05 -17.58
CA LEU A 221 -21.74 -15.56 -16.95
C LEU A 221 -21.90 -15.80 -15.43
N PHE A 222 -22.95 -15.26 -14.84
CA PHE A 222 -23.23 -15.36 -13.42
C PHE A 222 -24.48 -16.19 -13.17
N ASP A 223 -24.55 -16.88 -12.06
CA ASP A 223 -25.72 -17.60 -11.61
C ASP A 223 -26.73 -16.69 -10.89
N GLU A 224 -27.83 -17.29 -10.38
CA GLU A 224 -28.85 -16.56 -9.62
C GLU A 224 -28.30 -15.95 -8.30
N ASN A 225 -27.16 -16.46 -7.82
CA ASN A 225 -26.46 -15.98 -6.62
C ASN A 225 -25.36 -14.96 -6.93
N ASP A 226 -25.23 -14.52 -8.20
CA ASP A 226 -24.15 -13.66 -8.69
C ASP A 226 -22.75 -14.29 -8.58
N GLU A 227 -22.65 -15.62 -8.61
CA GLU A 227 -21.38 -16.35 -8.66
C GLU A 227 -20.96 -16.65 -10.09
N LEU A 228 -19.64 -16.56 -10.37
CA LEU A 228 -19.09 -16.75 -11.70
C LEU A 228 -19.16 -18.22 -12.12
N ARG A 229 -19.80 -18.50 -13.28
CA ARG A 229 -19.85 -19.82 -13.92
C ARG A 229 -18.60 -20.05 -14.76
N TYR A 230 -17.66 -20.82 -14.25
CA TYR A 230 -16.36 -21.08 -14.90
C TYR A 230 -16.49 -21.73 -16.27
N ASP A 231 -17.43 -22.66 -16.44
CA ASP A 231 -17.73 -23.36 -17.69
C ASP A 231 -18.22 -22.39 -18.78
N GLN A 232 -19.08 -21.43 -18.42
CA GLN A 232 -19.56 -20.42 -19.34
C GLN A 232 -18.46 -19.40 -19.69
N LEU A 233 -17.63 -19.03 -18.73
CA LEU A 233 -16.47 -18.17 -18.98
C LEU A 233 -15.50 -18.83 -19.96
N GLU A 234 -15.15 -20.10 -19.76
CA GLU A 234 -14.24 -20.83 -20.66
C GLU A 234 -14.84 -20.98 -22.06
N LEU A 235 -16.14 -21.25 -22.17
CA LEU A 235 -16.83 -21.31 -23.45
C LEU A 235 -16.80 -19.96 -24.20
N ALA A 236 -17.01 -18.85 -23.49
CA ALA A 236 -16.92 -17.52 -24.08
C ALA A 236 -15.50 -17.24 -24.59
N LEU A 237 -14.48 -17.52 -23.77
CA LEU A 237 -13.07 -17.33 -24.14
C LEU A 237 -12.64 -18.23 -25.29
N ASP A 238 -13.09 -19.47 -25.34
CA ASP A 238 -12.81 -20.39 -26.47
C ASP A 238 -13.46 -19.89 -27.77
N THR A 239 -14.68 -19.36 -27.69
CA THR A 239 -15.38 -18.76 -28.84
C THR A 239 -14.60 -17.57 -29.40
N PHE A 240 -14.19 -16.64 -28.55
CA PHE A 240 -13.35 -15.50 -28.94
C PHE A 240 -11.99 -15.93 -29.50
N THR A 241 -11.35 -16.92 -28.86
CA THR A 241 -10.07 -17.46 -29.30
C THR A 241 -10.17 -18.11 -30.69
N GLN A 242 -11.23 -18.90 -30.92
CA GLN A 242 -11.44 -19.57 -32.22
C GLN A 242 -11.66 -18.56 -33.32
N PHE A 243 -12.49 -17.54 -33.06
CA PHE A 243 -12.75 -16.45 -34.00
C PHE A 243 -11.44 -15.72 -34.36
N LEU A 244 -10.67 -15.30 -33.37
CA LEU A 244 -9.44 -14.54 -33.59
C LEU A 244 -8.37 -15.39 -34.31
N ASN A 245 -8.24 -16.66 -33.97
CA ASN A 245 -7.33 -17.59 -34.64
C ASN A 245 -7.68 -17.79 -36.12
N GLU A 246 -8.97 -17.76 -36.49
CA GLU A 246 -9.38 -17.75 -37.90
C GLU A 246 -8.91 -16.48 -38.60
N LYS A 247 -9.07 -15.30 -37.96
CA LYS A 247 -8.63 -14.02 -38.53
C LYS A 247 -7.11 -13.91 -38.64
N ILE A 248 -6.37 -14.46 -37.68
CA ILE A 248 -4.90 -14.60 -37.76
C ILE A 248 -4.51 -15.37 -39.01
N SER A 249 -5.16 -16.51 -39.27
CA SER A 249 -4.86 -17.33 -40.46
C SER A 249 -5.13 -16.59 -41.78
N ILE A 250 -6.20 -15.80 -41.85
CA ILE A 250 -6.52 -14.97 -43.03
C ILE A 250 -5.49 -13.85 -43.20
N THR A 251 -5.11 -13.19 -42.11
CA THR A 251 -4.15 -12.09 -42.12
C THR A 251 -2.78 -12.55 -42.58
N ASP A 252 -2.32 -13.71 -42.12
CA ASP A 252 -1.03 -14.28 -42.54
C ASP A 252 -1.00 -14.60 -44.04
N GLN A 253 -2.14 -14.97 -44.63
CA GLN A 253 -2.24 -15.23 -46.07
C GLN A 253 -2.30 -13.95 -46.90
N LEU A 254 -2.95 -12.88 -46.38
CA LEU A 254 -3.18 -11.63 -47.10
C LEU A 254 -2.02 -10.66 -46.97
N PHE A 255 -1.57 -10.38 -45.75
CA PHE A 255 -0.60 -9.32 -45.45
C PHE A 255 0.81 -9.85 -45.23
N GLN A 256 0.97 -11.13 -44.85
CA GLN A 256 2.25 -11.73 -44.48
C GLN A 256 2.99 -10.87 -43.42
N ASP A 257 4.26 -10.62 -43.60
CA ASP A 257 5.10 -9.75 -42.76
C ASP A 257 5.14 -8.28 -43.20
N ARG A 258 4.38 -7.91 -44.26
CA ARG A 258 4.47 -6.60 -44.89
C ARG A 258 3.89 -5.47 -44.05
N TYR A 259 2.79 -5.72 -43.32
CA TYR A 259 2.13 -4.72 -42.48
C TYR A 259 1.39 -5.38 -41.34
N PRO A 260 1.54 -4.95 -40.05
CA PRO A 260 1.02 -5.63 -38.88
C PRO A 260 -0.48 -5.38 -38.64
N VAL A 261 -1.31 -5.76 -39.60
CA VAL A 261 -2.79 -5.53 -39.56
C VAL A 261 -3.44 -6.27 -38.40
N ILE A 262 -2.95 -7.47 -38.06
CA ILE A 262 -3.56 -8.27 -36.99
C ILE A 262 -3.48 -7.56 -35.63
N VAL A 263 -2.42 -6.79 -35.38
CA VAL A 263 -2.27 -6.03 -34.14
C VAL A 263 -3.37 -4.96 -34.05
N LEU A 264 -3.54 -4.16 -35.11
CA LEU A 264 -4.56 -3.11 -35.19
C LEU A 264 -6.00 -3.68 -35.17
N TYR A 265 -6.18 -4.83 -35.81
CA TYR A 265 -7.47 -5.52 -35.79
C TYR A 265 -7.81 -6.03 -34.40
N THR A 266 -6.84 -6.66 -33.72
CA THR A 266 -7.03 -7.22 -32.38
C THR A 266 -7.23 -6.13 -31.34
N GLU A 267 -6.55 -5.00 -31.45
CA GLU A 267 -6.79 -3.84 -30.60
C GLU A 267 -8.26 -3.42 -30.65
N ASN A 268 -8.81 -3.20 -31.84
CA ASN A 268 -10.20 -2.85 -32.03
C ASN A 268 -11.14 -3.96 -31.52
N PHE A 269 -10.83 -5.22 -31.80
CA PHE A 269 -11.61 -6.35 -31.32
C PHE A 269 -11.66 -6.44 -29.79
N VAL A 270 -10.55 -6.20 -29.13
CA VAL A 270 -10.49 -6.15 -27.66
C VAL A 270 -11.32 -4.98 -27.13
N GLN A 271 -11.18 -3.79 -27.76
CA GLN A 271 -11.88 -2.58 -27.36
C GLN A 271 -13.39 -2.65 -27.58
N ASP A 272 -13.84 -3.16 -28.74
CA ASP A 272 -15.23 -3.04 -29.18
C ASP A 272 -16.08 -4.28 -28.82
N HIS A 273 -15.45 -5.44 -28.59
CA HIS A 273 -16.17 -6.70 -28.38
C HIS A 273 -15.76 -7.44 -27.12
N LEU A 274 -14.46 -7.71 -26.91
CA LEU A 274 -14.00 -8.55 -25.80
C LEU A 274 -14.26 -7.89 -24.44
N ILE A 275 -13.77 -6.67 -24.26
CA ILE A 275 -13.90 -5.96 -22.98
C ILE A 275 -15.35 -5.54 -22.70
N PRO A 276 -16.10 -4.94 -23.67
CA PRO A 276 -17.51 -4.60 -23.43
C PRO A 276 -18.39 -5.78 -23.06
N TYR A 277 -18.11 -6.97 -23.59
CA TYR A 277 -18.82 -8.18 -23.19
C TYR A 277 -18.72 -8.43 -21.69
N PHE A 278 -17.53 -8.39 -21.12
CA PHE A 278 -17.34 -8.55 -19.67
C PHE A 278 -17.90 -7.38 -18.87
N GLN A 279 -17.75 -6.15 -19.35
CA GLN A 279 -18.32 -4.97 -18.71
C GLN A 279 -19.84 -5.04 -18.60
N ILE A 280 -20.51 -5.47 -19.67
CA ILE A 280 -21.98 -5.65 -19.70
C ILE A 280 -22.37 -6.74 -18.69
N GLN A 281 -21.68 -7.88 -18.67
CA GLN A 281 -21.99 -8.99 -17.76
C GLN A 281 -21.84 -8.58 -16.29
N ILE A 282 -20.78 -7.85 -15.95
CA ILE A 282 -20.54 -7.34 -14.58
C ILE A 282 -21.60 -6.28 -14.22
N SER A 283 -21.96 -5.42 -15.17
CA SER A 283 -22.84 -4.27 -14.93
C SER A 283 -24.35 -4.61 -14.99
N SER A 284 -24.73 -5.77 -15.52
CA SER A 284 -26.14 -6.15 -15.81
C SER A 284 -26.98 -6.46 -14.57
N SER A 285 -26.44 -6.33 -13.37
CA SER A 285 -27.16 -6.56 -12.11
C SER A 285 -28.04 -5.37 -11.72
N ASN A 286 -29.22 -5.66 -11.15
CA ASN A 286 -30.21 -4.65 -10.75
C ASN A 286 -29.96 -4.03 -9.38
N THR A 287 -29.11 -4.63 -8.54
CA THR A 287 -28.79 -4.14 -7.20
C THR A 287 -27.31 -3.76 -7.08
N PRO A 288 -26.97 -2.73 -6.29
CA PRO A 288 -25.58 -2.34 -6.06
C PRO A 288 -24.72 -3.47 -5.46
N ASP A 289 -25.27 -4.24 -4.52
CA ASP A 289 -24.58 -5.33 -3.83
C ASP A 289 -24.24 -6.47 -4.79
N ALA A 290 -25.18 -6.88 -5.65
CA ALA A 290 -24.95 -7.88 -6.68
C ALA A 290 -23.89 -7.41 -7.69
N LYS A 291 -23.89 -6.12 -8.05
CA LYS A 291 -22.90 -5.53 -8.93
C LYS A 291 -21.49 -5.58 -8.31
N ASN A 292 -21.38 -5.24 -7.02
CA ASN A 292 -20.10 -5.35 -6.29
C ASN A 292 -19.65 -6.81 -6.20
N LYS A 293 -20.56 -7.75 -5.96
CA LYS A 293 -20.25 -9.19 -5.92
C LYS A 293 -19.72 -9.71 -7.25
N ARG A 294 -20.35 -9.32 -8.38
CA ARG A 294 -19.86 -9.65 -9.73
C ARG A 294 -18.50 -9.01 -10.02
N LEU A 295 -18.28 -7.78 -9.57
CA LEU A 295 -17.00 -7.10 -9.72
C LEU A 295 -15.86 -7.84 -8.97
N MET A 296 -16.15 -8.51 -7.86
CA MET A 296 -15.19 -9.34 -7.13
C MET A 296 -14.67 -10.54 -7.94
N SER A 297 -15.33 -10.92 -9.03
CA SER A 297 -14.86 -11.97 -9.94
C SER A 297 -13.82 -11.47 -10.96
N LEU A 298 -13.59 -10.16 -11.06
CA LEU A 298 -12.70 -9.54 -12.04
C LEU A 298 -11.26 -10.11 -12.02
N PRO A 299 -10.63 -10.37 -10.87
CA PRO A 299 -9.31 -11.01 -10.83
C PRO A 299 -9.29 -12.38 -11.50
N THR A 300 -10.34 -13.17 -11.32
CA THR A 300 -10.50 -14.49 -11.94
C THR A 300 -10.68 -14.36 -13.46
N ILE A 301 -11.52 -13.44 -13.92
CA ILE A 301 -11.71 -13.15 -15.35
C ILE A 301 -10.39 -12.71 -15.97
N TYR A 302 -9.66 -11.79 -15.34
CA TYR A 302 -8.36 -11.33 -15.82
C TYR A 302 -7.33 -12.47 -15.88
N SER A 303 -7.25 -13.30 -14.85
CA SER A 303 -6.37 -14.47 -14.82
C SER A 303 -6.68 -15.45 -15.96
N LYS A 304 -7.97 -15.71 -16.25
CA LYS A 304 -8.40 -16.56 -17.36
C LYS A 304 -8.15 -15.93 -18.73
N LEU A 305 -8.33 -14.62 -18.88
CA LEU A 305 -7.95 -13.90 -20.10
C LEU A 305 -6.45 -14.07 -20.39
N SER A 306 -5.59 -13.89 -19.39
CA SER A 306 -4.14 -14.03 -19.56
C SER A 306 -3.72 -15.49 -19.76
N SER A 307 -4.21 -16.43 -18.96
CA SER A 307 -3.74 -17.81 -18.94
C SER A 307 -4.41 -18.72 -19.97
N HIS A 308 -5.65 -18.45 -20.38
CA HIS A 308 -6.43 -19.28 -21.28
C HIS A 308 -6.56 -18.62 -22.65
N PHE A 309 -7.14 -17.40 -22.74
CA PHE A 309 -7.35 -16.72 -24.01
C PHE A 309 -6.03 -16.37 -24.71
N VAL A 310 -5.14 -15.61 -24.06
CA VAL A 310 -3.88 -15.16 -24.69
C VAL A 310 -2.99 -16.33 -25.08
N LYS A 311 -2.84 -17.34 -24.21
CA LYS A 311 -1.96 -18.51 -24.49
C LYS A 311 -2.49 -19.44 -25.58
N LYS A 312 -3.80 -19.49 -25.83
CA LYS A 312 -4.39 -20.28 -26.90
C LYS A 312 -4.38 -19.60 -28.26
N LEU A 313 -4.00 -18.31 -28.33
CA LEU A 313 -3.81 -17.61 -29.60
C LEU A 313 -2.61 -18.23 -30.36
N ARG A 314 -2.82 -18.39 -31.66
CA ARG A 314 -1.79 -18.96 -32.54
C ARG A 314 -0.66 -17.96 -32.78
N ASP A 315 0.54 -18.50 -32.93
CA ASP A 315 1.64 -17.75 -33.49
C ASP A 315 1.29 -17.28 -34.90
N ASN A 316 1.71 -16.11 -35.30
CA ASN A 316 1.45 -15.53 -36.59
C ASN A 316 2.69 -14.91 -37.21
N VAL A 317 2.72 -14.85 -38.53
CA VAL A 317 3.82 -14.25 -39.30
C VAL A 317 3.68 -12.74 -39.33
N ASN A 318 2.45 -12.24 -39.32
CA ASN A 318 2.14 -10.81 -39.52
C ASN A 318 2.64 -9.91 -38.37
N ALA A 319 2.51 -10.34 -37.09
CA ALA A 319 2.99 -9.61 -35.90
C ALA A 319 4.20 -10.26 -35.24
N GLY A 320 4.60 -11.45 -35.67
CA GLY A 320 5.73 -12.19 -35.14
C GLY A 320 5.55 -12.68 -33.69
N THR A 321 6.64 -12.98 -33.02
CA THR A 321 6.64 -13.57 -31.65
C THR A 321 6.10 -12.64 -30.56
N SER A 322 5.95 -11.35 -30.84
CA SER A 322 5.46 -10.35 -29.87
C SER A 322 3.94 -10.24 -29.81
N TYR A 323 3.20 -10.97 -30.65
CA TYR A 323 1.74 -10.82 -30.76
C TYR A 323 0.99 -11.07 -29.47
N GLN A 324 1.27 -12.17 -28.79
CA GLN A 324 0.61 -12.49 -27.51
C GLN A 324 0.86 -11.42 -26.43
N ARG A 325 2.05 -10.80 -26.46
CA ARG A 325 2.36 -9.68 -25.57
C ARG A 325 1.51 -8.45 -25.89
N PHE A 326 1.39 -8.07 -27.17
CA PHE A 326 0.51 -6.97 -27.58
C PHE A 326 -0.95 -7.19 -27.14
N VAL A 327 -1.46 -8.42 -27.29
CA VAL A 327 -2.83 -8.74 -26.85
C VAL A 327 -2.97 -8.62 -25.34
N SER A 328 -1.97 -9.07 -24.60
CA SER A 328 -1.95 -8.90 -23.14
C SER A 328 -1.94 -7.42 -22.75
N ASP A 329 -1.12 -6.59 -23.43
CA ASP A 329 -1.03 -5.16 -23.17
C ASP A 329 -2.35 -4.44 -23.50
N PHE A 330 -3.05 -4.83 -24.56
CA PHE A 330 -4.37 -4.29 -24.88
C PHE A 330 -5.44 -4.67 -23.84
N ILE A 331 -5.46 -5.92 -23.39
CA ILE A 331 -6.36 -6.36 -22.32
C ILE A 331 -6.09 -5.56 -21.05
N GLN A 332 -4.83 -5.33 -20.68
CA GLN A 332 -4.49 -4.51 -19.54
C GLN A 332 -5.00 -3.07 -19.70
N LEU A 333 -4.70 -2.45 -20.84
CA LEU A 333 -5.06 -1.06 -21.12
C LEU A 333 -6.58 -0.83 -21.03
N TYR A 334 -7.36 -1.68 -21.67
CA TYR A 334 -8.82 -1.49 -21.74
C TYR A 334 -9.57 -2.00 -20.50
N LEU A 335 -8.97 -2.90 -19.69
CA LEU A 335 -9.52 -3.30 -18.39
C LEU A 335 -9.06 -2.40 -17.24
N GLU A 336 -8.04 -1.58 -17.42
CA GLU A 336 -7.50 -0.71 -16.37
C GLU A 336 -8.57 0.10 -15.63
N PRO A 337 -9.55 0.75 -16.29
CA PRO A 337 -10.59 1.51 -15.59
C PRO A 337 -11.46 0.64 -14.66
N GLU A 338 -11.77 -0.59 -15.08
CA GLU A 338 -12.56 -1.52 -14.26
C GLU A 338 -11.73 -2.10 -13.10
N ILE A 339 -10.44 -2.33 -13.31
CA ILE A 339 -9.52 -2.78 -12.27
C ILE A 339 -9.30 -1.67 -11.22
N GLN A 340 -9.17 -0.41 -11.65
CA GLN A 340 -9.11 0.73 -10.71
C GLN A 340 -10.38 0.83 -9.87
N LYS A 341 -11.54 0.74 -10.51
CA LYS A 341 -12.83 0.72 -9.84
C LYS A 341 -12.98 -0.47 -8.88
N PHE A 342 -12.47 -1.64 -9.26
CA PHE A 342 -12.40 -2.80 -8.38
C PHE A 342 -11.58 -2.50 -7.13
N PHE A 343 -10.39 -1.89 -7.25
CA PHE A 343 -9.57 -1.53 -6.09
C PHE A 343 -10.28 -0.54 -5.17
N ASP A 344 -10.91 0.49 -5.72
CA ASP A 344 -11.66 1.46 -4.92
C ASP A 344 -12.85 0.82 -4.21
N THR A 345 -13.56 -0.08 -4.91
CA THR A 345 -14.68 -0.84 -4.32
C THR A 345 -14.19 -1.73 -3.18
N MET A 346 -13.03 -2.40 -3.32
CA MET A 346 -12.48 -3.23 -2.25
C MET A 346 -12.15 -2.43 -0.99
N VAL A 347 -11.56 -1.24 -1.15
CA VAL A 347 -11.26 -0.36 -0.02
C VAL A 347 -12.54 0.14 0.64
N GLN A 348 -13.53 0.53 -0.16
CA GLN A 348 -14.83 1.00 0.33
C GLN A 348 -15.61 -0.11 1.03
N ASP A 349 -15.67 -1.31 0.45
CA ASP A 349 -16.36 -2.47 1.02
C ASP A 349 -15.74 -2.89 2.35
N PHE A 350 -14.40 -2.91 2.44
CA PHE A 350 -13.70 -3.13 3.71
C PHE A 350 -14.08 -2.08 4.75
N THR A 351 -14.13 -0.80 4.36
CA THR A 351 -14.44 0.30 5.28
C THR A 351 -15.88 0.17 5.81
N THR A 352 -16.85 -0.05 4.92
CA THR A 352 -18.27 -0.20 5.29
C THR A 352 -18.47 -1.43 6.15
N THR A 353 -17.93 -2.59 5.77
CA THR A 353 -18.02 -3.83 6.57
C THR A 353 -17.44 -3.66 7.96
N THR A 354 -16.33 -2.95 8.08
CA THR A 354 -15.69 -2.70 9.38
C THR A 354 -16.52 -1.72 10.22
N GLU A 355 -17.08 -0.68 9.63
CA GLU A 355 -17.96 0.27 10.34
C GLU A 355 -19.25 -0.39 10.82
N ASP A 356 -19.84 -1.28 10.03
CA ASP A 356 -21.01 -2.07 10.42
C ASP A 356 -20.69 -3.01 11.59
N LEU A 357 -19.55 -3.72 11.54
CA LEU A 357 -19.10 -4.57 12.65
C LEU A 357 -18.89 -3.78 13.95
N LEU A 358 -18.32 -2.58 13.85
CA LEU A 358 -18.13 -1.69 15.00
C LEU A 358 -19.47 -1.22 15.57
N LYS A 359 -20.38 -0.81 14.71
CA LYS A 359 -21.73 -0.35 15.10
C LYS A 359 -22.55 -1.46 15.76
N ASP A 360 -22.55 -2.66 15.18
CA ASP A 360 -23.21 -3.83 15.75
C ASP A 360 -22.66 -4.15 17.14
N TYR A 361 -21.35 -4.03 17.32
CA TYR A 361 -20.70 -4.23 18.61
C TYR A 361 -21.14 -3.16 19.63
N GLU A 362 -21.16 -1.90 19.26
CA GLU A 362 -21.61 -0.80 20.12
C GLU A 362 -23.07 -1.00 20.55
N GLU A 363 -23.97 -1.37 19.62
CA GLU A 363 -25.38 -1.66 19.95
C GLU A 363 -25.52 -2.85 20.88
N GLN A 364 -24.75 -3.92 20.66
CA GLN A 364 -24.76 -5.09 21.56
C GLN A 364 -24.19 -4.77 22.92
N SER A 365 -23.11 -3.98 22.98
CA SER A 365 -22.51 -3.53 24.24
C SER A 365 -23.48 -2.68 25.06
N GLN A 366 -24.17 -1.72 24.43
CA GLN A 366 -25.18 -0.89 25.06
C GLN A 366 -26.38 -1.71 25.57
N ARG A 367 -26.83 -2.73 24.83
CA ARG A 367 -27.89 -3.65 25.25
C ARG A 367 -27.47 -4.50 26.46
N LYS A 368 -26.21 -5.01 26.44
CA LYS A 368 -25.63 -5.77 27.54
C LYS A 368 -25.45 -4.91 28.80
N GLN A 369 -25.06 -3.64 28.65
CA GLN A 369 -24.87 -2.71 29.73
C GLN A 369 -26.20 -2.37 30.39
N LYS A 370 -27.26 -2.11 29.61
CA LYS A 370 -28.64 -1.93 30.17
C LYS A 370 -29.16 -3.18 30.85
N ALA A 371 -28.88 -4.38 30.32
CA ALA A 371 -29.25 -5.63 30.95
C ALA A 371 -28.41 -5.96 32.19
N LYS A 372 -27.14 -5.49 32.26
CA LYS A 372 -26.27 -5.62 33.44
C LYS A 372 -26.69 -4.66 34.56
N ASP A 373 -27.10 -3.44 34.25
CA ASP A 373 -27.65 -2.50 35.24
C ASP A 373 -28.91 -3.06 35.91
N GLU A 374 -29.66 -3.92 35.21
CA GLU A 374 -30.78 -4.68 35.74
C GLU A 374 -30.34 -5.97 36.48
N ALA A 375 -29.20 -6.59 36.10
CA ALA A 375 -28.73 -7.87 36.66
C ALA A 375 -27.59 -7.72 37.70
N LEU A 376 -27.06 -6.53 37.92
CA LEU A 376 -25.94 -6.24 38.81
C LEU A 376 -26.25 -6.49 40.29
N PHE A 377 -27.52 -6.80 40.61
CA PHE A 377 -27.96 -7.24 41.92
C PHE A 377 -27.78 -8.75 42.20
N GLU A 378 -27.46 -9.57 41.19
CA GLU A 378 -27.44 -11.03 41.36
C GLU A 378 -26.13 -11.77 41.11
N SER A 379 -25.08 -11.17 40.53
CA SER A 379 -23.95 -11.98 40.00
C SER A 379 -22.53 -11.63 40.46
N LEU A 380 -22.32 -10.94 41.55
CA LEU A 380 -20.97 -10.68 42.13
C LEU A 380 -20.32 -11.90 42.80
N LYS A 381 -20.76 -13.10 42.47
CA LYS A 381 -20.36 -14.25 43.27
C LYS A 381 -19.30 -15.21 42.74
N ASN A 382 -18.80 -15.15 41.51
CA ASN A 382 -17.82 -16.16 41.08
C ASN A 382 -16.93 -15.67 39.91
N SER A 383 -15.77 -15.11 40.18
CA SER A 383 -14.68 -15.17 39.21
C SER A 383 -13.30 -15.04 39.88
N ASN A 384 -12.78 -16.17 40.34
CA ASN A 384 -11.37 -16.30 40.63
C ASN A 384 -10.70 -16.96 39.40
N MET A 385 -10.14 -16.14 38.47
CA MET A 385 -9.20 -16.65 37.45
C MET A 385 -7.77 -16.60 37.99
N THR A 386 -7.05 -17.70 37.83
CA THR A 386 -5.62 -17.71 38.12
C THR A 386 -4.86 -17.15 36.90
N ASN A 387 -3.88 -16.29 37.18
CA ASN A 387 -3.04 -15.64 36.14
C ASN A 387 -2.30 -16.64 35.21
N GLU A 388 -2.04 -17.88 35.68
CA GLU A 388 -1.42 -18.95 34.87
C GLU A 388 -2.31 -19.44 33.72
N GLU A 389 -3.64 -19.48 33.92
CA GLU A 389 -4.60 -19.92 32.89
C GLU A 389 -4.76 -18.89 31.75
N LEU A 390 -4.62 -17.58 32.05
CA LEU A 390 -4.62 -16.49 31.05
C LEU A 390 -3.37 -16.57 30.18
N LEU A 391 -2.20 -16.84 30.75
CA LEU A 391 -0.95 -16.97 30.06
C LEU A 391 -0.97 -18.10 29.04
N ASP A 392 -1.49 -19.26 29.44
CA ASP A 392 -1.58 -20.45 28.59
C ASP A 392 -2.58 -20.23 27.43
N GLY A 393 -3.70 -19.57 27.69
CA GLY A 393 -4.69 -19.18 26.70
C GLY A 393 -4.10 -18.23 25.64
N LYS A 394 -3.35 -17.21 26.06
CA LYS A 394 -2.68 -16.23 25.18
C LYS A 394 -1.65 -16.87 24.26
N THR A 395 -0.73 -17.68 24.81
CA THR A 395 0.32 -18.31 24.02
C THR A 395 -0.25 -19.28 22.98
N ASN A 396 -1.31 -20.00 23.30
CA ASN A 396 -2.00 -20.89 22.38
C ASN A 396 -2.76 -20.12 21.29
N PHE A 397 -3.45 -19.05 21.64
CA PHE A 397 -4.13 -18.16 20.69
C PHE A 397 -3.15 -17.54 19.68
N LEU A 398 -2.07 -16.91 20.16
CA LEU A 398 -1.08 -16.28 19.29
C LEU A 398 -0.35 -17.26 18.40
N LYS A 399 -0.10 -18.51 18.88
CA LYS A 399 0.45 -19.57 18.02
C LYS A 399 -0.51 -19.98 16.91
N SER A 400 -1.80 -20.11 17.20
CA SER A 400 -2.83 -20.45 16.20
C SER A 400 -3.04 -19.29 15.25
N PHE A 401 -3.09 -18.04 15.73
CA PHE A 401 -3.13 -16.85 14.91
C PHE A 401 -1.93 -16.75 13.96
N THR A 402 -0.71 -16.97 14.46
CA THR A 402 0.51 -16.96 13.64
C THR A 402 0.49 -18.05 12.57
N LYS A 403 -0.14 -19.22 12.82
CA LYS A 403 -0.28 -20.29 11.83
C LYS A 403 -1.10 -19.85 10.62
N ILE A 404 -2.19 -19.11 10.79
CA ILE A 404 -3.03 -18.59 9.70
C ILE A 404 -2.20 -17.77 8.71
N PHE A 405 -1.28 -16.93 9.22
CA PHE A 405 -0.45 -16.07 8.37
C PHE A 405 0.79 -16.75 7.78
N LYS A 406 1.25 -17.87 8.36
CA LYS A 406 2.46 -18.57 7.86
C LYS A 406 2.20 -19.56 6.74
N ILE A 407 0.94 -19.96 6.48
CA ILE A 407 0.63 -21.00 5.51
C ILE A 407 0.34 -20.40 4.14
N ASN A 408 1.40 -20.05 3.44
CA ASN A 408 1.32 -19.76 2.01
C ASN A 408 2.08 -20.78 1.15
N ASN A 409 2.53 -21.92 1.71
CA ASN A 409 3.12 -22.99 0.90
C ASN A 409 2.98 -24.36 1.61
N ASN A 410 2.18 -25.25 0.99
CA ASN A 410 2.24 -26.70 1.15
C ASN A 410 1.74 -27.34 2.45
N THR A 411 0.46 -27.18 2.83
CA THR A 411 -0.23 -28.32 3.52
C THR A 411 -1.75 -28.26 3.32
N LEU A 412 -2.31 -29.41 3.02
CA LEU A 412 -3.70 -29.74 2.64
C LEU A 412 -4.74 -29.62 3.78
N LYS A 413 -4.61 -28.68 4.70
CA LYS A 413 -5.72 -28.37 5.62
C LYS A 413 -6.47 -27.17 5.06
N SER A 414 -7.79 -27.31 4.91
CA SER A 414 -8.64 -26.26 4.39
C SER A 414 -8.56 -25.00 5.28
N GLN A 415 -8.55 -23.84 4.69
CA GLN A 415 -8.52 -22.55 5.38
C GLN A 415 -9.64 -22.45 6.44
N ALA A 416 -10.80 -23.06 6.15
CA ALA A 416 -11.94 -23.20 7.05
C ALA A 416 -11.66 -23.98 8.35
N GLU A 417 -10.80 -25.02 8.32
CA GLU A 417 -10.45 -25.78 9.54
C GLU A 417 -9.51 -25.00 10.47
N GLN A 418 -8.69 -24.12 9.90
CA GLN A 418 -7.76 -23.27 10.66
C GLN A 418 -8.47 -22.08 11.29
N ASP A 419 -9.39 -21.46 10.55
CA ASP A 419 -10.25 -20.40 11.06
C ASP A 419 -11.18 -20.92 12.19
N LEU A 420 -11.62 -22.18 12.10
CA LEU A 420 -12.35 -22.87 13.18
C LEU A 420 -11.48 -23.09 14.42
N GLU A 421 -10.21 -23.46 14.28
CA GLU A 421 -9.30 -23.67 15.42
C GLU A 421 -9.00 -22.35 16.16
N VAL A 422 -8.81 -21.24 15.42
CA VAL A 422 -8.62 -19.92 15.98
C VAL A 422 -9.91 -19.42 16.62
N SER A 423 -11.05 -19.56 15.93
CA SER A 423 -12.35 -19.17 16.45
C SER A 423 -12.71 -19.93 17.75
N TYR A 424 -12.43 -21.21 17.82
CA TYR A 424 -12.62 -22.03 19.04
C TYR A 424 -11.70 -21.57 20.18
N THR A 425 -10.44 -21.28 19.89
CA THR A 425 -9.48 -20.80 20.91
C THR A 425 -9.86 -19.42 21.41
N LEU A 426 -10.33 -18.56 20.51
CA LEU A 426 -10.83 -17.23 20.80
C LEU A 426 -12.12 -17.28 21.65
N GLN A 427 -13.05 -18.16 21.31
CA GLN A 427 -14.28 -18.38 22.07
C GLN A 427 -14.00 -18.91 23.50
N LYS A 428 -13.04 -19.82 23.64
CA LYS A 428 -12.59 -20.31 24.95
C LYS A 428 -11.94 -19.21 25.78
N MET A 429 -11.18 -18.32 25.15
CA MET A 429 -10.54 -17.17 25.79
C MET A 429 -11.56 -16.10 26.15
N ASN A 430 -12.50 -15.77 25.25
CA ASN A 430 -13.61 -14.85 25.51
C ASN A 430 -14.54 -15.33 26.64
N ASN A 431 -14.84 -16.62 26.70
CA ASN A 431 -15.65 -17.16 27.80
C ASN A 431 -14.96 -17.02 29.18
N LYS A 432 -13.63 -17.02 29.20
CA LYS A 432 -12.83 -16.77 30.40
C LYS A 432 -12.70 -15.28 30.73
N LEU A 433 -12.79 -14.40 29.74
CA LEU A 433 -12.68 -12.95 29.89
C LEU A 433 -14.06 -12.24 30.01
N GLN A 434 -15.17 -12.96 30.01
CA GLN A 434 -16.54 -12.43 29.90
C GLN A 434 -16.94 -11.37 30.94
N ASN A 435 -16.26 -11.30 32.06
CA ASN A 435 -16.55 -10.29 33.09
C ASN A 435 -15.89 -8.93 32.88
N ILE A 436 -14.93 -8.82 31.95
CA ILE A 436 -14.05 -7.65 31.76
C ILE A 436 -14.21 -7.02 30.35
N THR A 437 -14.74 -7.77 29.41
CA THR A 437 -14.68 -7.54 27.98
C THR A 437 -15.72 -6.59 27.41
N SER A 438 -16.37 -5.77 28.22
CA SER A 438 -17.30 -4.80 27.65
C SER A 438 -16.64 -3.58 26.99
N LEU A 439 -15.38 -3.31 27.32
CA LEU A 439 -14.67 -2.11 26.85
C LEU A 439 -13.92 -2.32 25.54
N VAL A 440 -13.18 -3.43 25.40
CA VAL A 440 -12.47 -3.79 24.17
C VAL A 440 -12.66 -5.27 23.86
N SER A 441 -13.11 -5.60 22.65
CA SER A 441 -13.37 -6.97 22.21
C SER A 441 -12.23 -7.50 21.32
N LEU A 442 -11.57 -8.55 21.80
CA LEU A 442 -10.56 -9.27 21.03
C LEU A 442 -11.15 -9.98 19.80
N ASP A 443 -12.38 -10.52 19.92
CA ASP A 443 -13.11 -11.17 18.82
C ASP A 443 -13.44 -10.19 17.70
N LEU A 444 -13.88 -8.98 18.05
CA LEU A 444 -14.12 -7.92 17.05
C LEU A 444 -12.85 -7.53 16.33
N CYS A 445 -11.75 -7.30 17.07
CA CYS A 445 -10.45 -6.97 16.46
C CYS A 445 -9.97 -8.08 15.51
N TYR A 446 -10.14 -9.34 15.90
CA TYR A 446 -9.81 -10.48 15.04
C TYR A 446 -10.64 -10.47 13.75
N LYS A 447 -11.96 -10.29 13.82
CA LYS A 447 -12.84 -10.25 12.65
C LYS A 447 -12.48 -9.12 11.70
N ILE A 448 -12.17 -7.94 12.23
CA ILE A 448 -11.77 -6.77 11.41
C ILE A 448 -10.40 -7.03 10.73
N ILE A 449 -9.43 -7.59 11.44
CA ILE A 449 -8.12 -7.94 10.86
C ILE A 449 -8.28 -9.01 9.78
N GLN A 450 -9.14 -10.00 9.99
CA GLN A 450 -9.42 -11.04 9.02
C GLN A 450 -10.11 -10.47 7.77
N ALA A 451 -11.09 -9.61 7.93
CA ALA A 451 -11.74 -8.92 6.82
C ALA A 451 -10.73 -8.09 6.00
N CYS A 452 -9.83 -7.36 6.66
CA CYS A 452 -8.75 -6.62 5.99
C CYS A 452 -7.87 -7.55 5.14
N ARG A 453 -7.48 -8.69 5.71
CA ARG A 453 -6.68 -9.69 5.00
C ARG A 453 -7.37 -10.20 3.75
N GLU A 454 -8.63 -10.61 3.85
CA GLU A 454 -9.41 -11.14 2.72
C GLU A 454 -9.52 -10.15 1.57
N HIS A 455 -9.76 -8.86 1.88
CA HIS A 455 -9.82 -7.80 0.87
C HIS A 455 -8.44 -7.52 0.25
N MET A 456 -7.38 -7.48 1.07
CA MET A 456 -6.01 -7.32 0.58
C MET A 456 -5.57 -8.47 -0.33
N GLU A 457 -5.94 -9.71 -0.01
CA GLU A 457 -5.62 -10.89 -0.84
C GLU A 457 -6.25 -10.80 -2.23
N LYS A 458 -7.49 -10.28 -2.34
CA LYS A 458 -8.15 -10.05 -3.62
C LYS A 458 -7.43 -8.98 -4.46
N ILE A 459 -7.02 -7.87 -3.84
CA ILE A 459 -6.22 -6.82 -4.51
C ILE A 459 -4.86 -7.38 -4.94
N TYR A 460 -4.24 -8.20 -4.10
CA TYR A 460 -2.92 -8.77 -4.32
C TYR A 460 -2.84 -9.75 -5.49
N LEU A 461 -3.97 -10.27 -5.98
CA LEU A 461 -4.02 -11.09 -7.19
C LEU A 461 -3.51 -10.36 -8.45
N PHE A 462 -3.50 -9.03 -8.46
CA PHE A 462 -2.98 -8.22 -9.56
C PHE A 462 -1.50 -7.83 -9.41
N LYS A 463 -0.80 -8.30 -8.39
CA LYS A 463 0.59 -7.92 -8.09
C LYS A 463 1.58 -8.27 -9.21
N ASP A 464 1.36 -9.42 -9.89
CA ASP A 464 2.27 -9.91 -10.94
C ASP A 464 2.08 -9.18 -12.28
N VAL A 465 1.15 -8.22 -12.32
CA VAL A 465 0.93 -7.34 -13.47
C VAL A 465 1.76 -6.08 -13.27
N GLU A 466 2.80 -5.91 -14.07
CA GLU A 466 3.82 -4.84 -13.93
C GLU A 466 3.20 -3.44 -13.79
N VAL A 467 2.14 -3.15 -14.55
CA VAL A 467 1.43 -1.85 -14.53
C VAL A 467 0.73 -1.60 -13.20
N PHE A 468 0.18 -2.64 -12.56
CA PHE A 468 -0.61 -2.51 -11.33
C PHE A 468 0.20 -2.70 -10.05
N GLU A 469 1.45 -3.16 -10.11
CA GLU A 469 2.27 -3.43 -8.93
C GLU A 469 2.30 -2.26 -7.94
N THR A 470 2.52 -1.05 -8.44
CA THR A 470 2.58 0.16 -7.62
C THR A 470 1.22 0.49 -7.00
N VAL A 471 0.14 0.38 -7.79
CA VAL A 471 -1.23 0.68 -7.34
C VAL A 471 -1.68 -0.34 -6.29
N VAL A 472 -1.39 -1.62 -6.50
CA VAL A 472 -1.66 -2.70 -5.53
C VAL A 472 -0.98 -2.41 -4.20
N LYS A 473 0.30 -2.02 -4.21
CA LYS A 473 1.02 -1.64 -2.99
C LYS A 473 0.37 -0.46 -2.29
N LEU A 474 0.02 0.60 -3.02
CA LEU A 474 -0.63 1.79 -2.45
C LEU A 474 -2.00 1.47 -1.85
N LYS A 475 -2.82 0.67 -2.54
CA LYS A 475 -4.15 0.29 -2.05
C LYS A 475 -4.10 -0.62 -0.83
N CYS A 476 -3.17 -1.57 -0.78
CA CYS A 476 -2.94 -2.37 0.42
C CYS A 476 -2.44 -1.51 1.60
N GLN A 477 -1.59 -0.52 1.36
CA GLN A 477 -1.15 0.44 2.39
C GLN A 477 -2.30 1.31 2.88
N GLU A 478 -3.18 1.76 1.98
CA GLU A 478 -4.39 2.53 2.30
C GLU A 478 -5.32 1.72 3.21
N MET A 479 -5.60 0.46 2.86
CA MET A 479 -6.42 -0.44 3.69
C MET A 479 -5.83 -0.65 5.09
N TYR A 480 -4.51 -0.83 5.19
CA TYR A 480 -3.86 -0.94 6.49
C TYR A 480 -4.01 0.33 7.33
N LYS A 481 -3.90 1.51 6.73
CA LYS A 481 -4.14 2.79 7.45
C LYS A 481 -5.57 2.90 7.95
N ILE A 482 -6.54 2.50 7.13
CA ILE A 482 -7.97 2.46 7.53
C ILE A 482 -8.17 1.47 8.68
N LEU A 483 -7.60 0.26 8.58
CA LEU A 483 -7.63 -0.74 9.65
C LEU A 483 -7.12 -0.14 10.97
N MET A 484 -5.94 0.47 10.94
CA MET A 484 -5.32 1.06 12.12
C MET A 484 -6.18 2.20 12.70
N PHE A 485 -6.71 3.07 11.85
CA PHE A 485 -7.57 4.18 12.27
C PHE A 485 -8.86 3.68 12.95
N LEU A 486 -9.56 2.74 12.32
CA LEU A 486 -10.83 2.24 12.84
C LEU A 486 -10.63 1.48 14.16
N LEU A 487 -9.61 0.64 14.26
CA LEU A 487 -9.31 -0.05 15.52
C LEU A 487 -8.82 0.89 16.60
N SER A 488 -7.89 1.80 16.29
CA SER A 488 -7.33 2.70 17.31
C SER A 488 -8.34 3.71 17.82
N GLU A 489 -8.94 4.52 16.94
CA GLU A 489 -9.76 5.67 17.35
C GLU A 489 -11.19 5.29 17.72
N LYS A 490 -11.79 4.32 17.02
CA LYS A 490 -13.21 3.98 17.24
C LYS A 490 -13.44 2.84 18.23
N HIS A 491 -12.40 2.10 18.60
CA HIS A 491 -12.58 0.96 19.50
C HIS A 491 -11.64 0.99 20.71
N ILE A 492 -10.32 0.89 20.46
CA ILE A 492 -9.34 0.72 21.55
C ILE A 492 -9.25 1.97 22.43
N LYS A 493 -9.14 3.14 21.82
CA LYS A 493 -9.05 4.43 22.51
C LYS A 493 -10.25 4.66 23.42
N LEU A 494 -11.46 4.44 22.91
CA LEU A 494 -12.70 4.59 23.70
C LEU A 494 -12.73 3.66 24.91
N GLY A 495 -12.26 2.42 24.74
CA GLY A 495 -12.17 1.45 25.86
C GLY A 495 -11.20 1.91 26.95
N PHE A 496 -10.00 2.36 26.55
CA PHE A 496 -9.01 2.86 27.50
C PHE A 496 -9.44 4.16 28.18
N GLU A 497 -10.05 5.11 27.45
CA GLU A 497 -10.58 6.35 28.03
C GLU A 497 -11.66 6.07 29.06
N THR A 498 -12.57 5.13 28.79
CA THR A 498 -13.60 4.71 29.74
C THR A 498 -12.97 4.09 31.00
N ALA A 499 -12.00 3.20 30.84
CA ALA A 499 -11.30 2.58 31.96
C ALA A 499 -10.50 3.60 32.79
N LEU A 500 -9.86 4.58 32.15
CA LEU A 500 -9.19 5.68 32.86
C LEU A 500 -10.17 6.55 33.66
N GLN A 501 -11.36 6.79 33.11
CA GLN A 501 -12.39 7.54 33.84
C GLN A 501 -12.85 6.78 35.07
N LEU A 502 -13.10 5.47 34.96
CA LEU A 502 -13.47 4.61 36.10
C LEU A 502 -12.38 4.63 37.19
N LEU A 503 -11.08 4.61 36.80
CA LEU A 503 -9.99 4.74 37.76
C LEU A 503 -9.96 6.10 38.46
N LYS A 504 -10.20 7.20 37.75
CA LYS A 504 -10.22 8.55 38.29
C LYS A 504 -11.36 8.75 39.30
N ASP A 505 -12.53 8.21 38.95
CA ASP A 505 -13.76 8.36 39.73
C ASP A 505 -13.80 7.44 40.97
N TYR A 506 -12.89 6.45 41.06
CA TYR A 506 -12.82 5.56 42.22
C TYR A 506 -12.37 6.30 43.49
N ASP A 507 -13.15 6.17 44.58
CA ASP A 507 -12.80 6.64 45.93
C ASP A 507 -12.84 5.47 46.93
N ALA A 508 -11.67 5.19 47.52
CA ALA A 508 -11.50 4.13 48.50
C ALA A 508 -12.37 4.33 49.78
N ASN A 509 -12.61 5.60 50.16
CA ASN A 509 -13.39 5.94 51.36
C ASN A 509 -14.86 5.69 51.16
N GLU A 510 -15.42 6.07 50.01
CA GLU A 510 -16.86 5.87 49.72
C GLU A 510 -17.19 4.36 49.59
N THR A 511 -16.33 3.61 48.95
CA THR A 511 -16.55 2.17 48.68
C THR A 511 -16.62 1.36 50.00
N LYS A 512 -15.72 1.65 50.96
CA LYS A 512 -15.74 0.94 52.27
C LYS A 512 -16.78 1.48 53.25
N LEU A 513 -17.13 2.76 53.19
CA LEU A 513 -18.24 3.29 53.97
C LEU A 513 -19.58 2.66 53.57
N ALA A 514 -19.74 2.38 52.26
CA ALA A 514 -20.92 1.67 51.75
C ALA A 514 -20.98 0.21 52.22
N SER A 515 -19.83 -0.47 52.37
CA SER A 515 -19.77 -1.86 52.90
C SER A 515 -19.99 -1.96 54.40
N LEU A 516 -19.80 -0.88 55.15
CA LEU A 516 -20.12 -0.82 56.62
C LEU A 516 -21.59 -0.57 56.93
N SER A 517 -22.46 -0.43 55.91
CA SER A 517 -23.90 -0.27 56.10
C SER A 517 -24.53 -1.60 56.61
N PRO A 518 -25.61 -1.56 57.44
CA PRO A 518 -26.18 -2.76 58.05
C PRO A 518 -26.73 -3.83 57.11
N ASN A 519 -26.83 -3.52 55.85
CA ASN A 519 -27.29 -4.44 54.77
C ASN A 519 -26.17 -4.82 53.79
N GLY A 520 -24.93 -4.42 54.06
CA GLY A 520 -23.77 -4.78 53.22
C GLY A 520 -23.32 -6.21 53.52
N THR A 521 -23.35 -7.08 52.57
CA THR A 521 -22.60 -8.33 52.63
C THR A 521 -21.14 -7.99 52.74
N PHE A 522 -20.45 -8.52 53.75
CA PHE A 522 -18.98 -8.44 53.85
C PHE A 522 -18.39 -9.24 52.68
N ASP A 523 -18.17 -8.59 51.56
CA ASP A 523 -17.26 -9.13 50.57
C ASP A 523 -15.84 -8.81 51.02
N ASP A 524 -15.09 -9.86 51.28
CA ASP A 524 -13.73 -9.87 51.83
C ASP A 524 -12.68 -9.42 50.76
N ASP A 525 -13.14 -8.88 49.63
CA ASP A 525 -12.28 -8.46 48.53
C ASP A 525 -11.75 -7.04 48.76
N ASN A 526 -10.50 -6.99 49.31
CA ASN A 526 -9.74 -5.76 49.50
C ASN A 526 -9.19 -5.17 48.17
N LYS A 527 -9.74 -5.52 47.02
CA LYS A 527 -9.21 -5.15 45.71
C LYS A 527 -9.68 -3.78 45.24
N VAL A 528 -8.77 -3.02 44.59
CA VAL A 528 -9.13 -1.86 43.81
C VAL A 528 -9.61 -2.35 42.44
N GLU A 529 -10.93 -2.66 42.38
CA GLU A 529 -11.57 -3.28 41.22
C GLU A 529 -11.29 -2.54 39.89
N PRO A 530 -11.33 -1.19 39.78
CA PRO A 530 -10.99 -0.48 38.56
C PRO A 530 -9.53 -0.67 38.11
N LEU A 531 -8.58 -0.85 39.03
CA LEU A 531 -7.19 -1.16 38.68
C LEU A 531 -7.05 -2.59 38.12
N VAL A 532 -7.78 -3.54 38.71
CA VAL A 532 -7.85 -4.92 38.22
C VAL A 532 -8.38 -4.93 36.78
N GLN A 533 -9.52 -4.27 36.56
CA GLN A 533 -10.11 -4.17 35.22
C GLN A 533 -9.18 -3.47 34.23
N PHE A 534 -8.48 -2.42 34.64
CA PHE A 534 -7.53 -1.71 33.79
C PHE A 534 -6.31 -2.59 33.40
N THR A 535 -5.77 -3.36 34.36
CA THR A 535 -4.64 -4.25 34.05
C THR A 535 -5.02 -5.39 33.12
N GLU A 536 -6.25 -5.87 33.19
CA GLU A 536 -6.78 -6.84 32.24
C GLU A 536 -6.98 -6.24 30.84
N LEU A 537 -7.42 -4.98 30.75
CA LEU A 537 -7.48 -4.24 29.50
C LEU A 537 -6.09 -4.07 28.86
N ILE A 538 -5.06 -3.81 29.67
CA ILE A 538 -3.65 -3.79 29.18
C ILE A 538 -3.28 -5.13 28.55
N ASN A 539 -3.63 -6.24 29.19
CA ASN A 539 -3.35 -7.58 28.67
C ASN A 539 -4.05 -7.83 27.31
N ILE A 540 -5.28 -7.35 27.15
CA ILE A 540 -6.02 -7.41 25.88
C ILE A 540 -5.35 -6.52 24.83
N GLY A 541 -4.99 -5.29 25.17
CA GLY A 541 -4.30 -4.34 24.29
C GLY A 541 -2.97 -4.89 23.76
N ASP A 542 -2.18 -5.56 24.61
CA ASP A 542 -0.93 -6.19 24.22
C ASP A 542 -1.16 -7.37 23.25
N ILE A 543 -2.20 -8.17 23.43
CA ILE A 543 -2.57 -9.23 22.49
C ILE A 543 -2.93 -8.62 21.12
N ILE A 544 -3.73 -7.56 21.09
CA ILE A 544 -4.11 -6.88 19.85
C ILE A 544 -2.87 -6.29 19.15
N LEU A 545 -1.98 -5.68 19.89
CA LEU A 545 -0.71 -5.16 19.35
C LEU A 545 0.13 -6.26 18.71
N GLN A 546 0.22 -7.41 19.34
CA GLN A 546 0.93 -8.57 18.79
C GLN A 546 0.24 -9.12 17.54
N MET A 547 -1.10 -9.20 17.53
CA MET A 547 -1.86 -9.59 16.34
C MET A 547 -1.61 -8.63 15.17
N LEU A 548 -1.67 -7.33 15.39
CA LEU A 548 -1.38 -6.31 14.38
C LEU A 548 0.07 -6.37 13.90
N SER A 549 1.02 -6.66 14.78
CA SER A 549 2.43 -6.83 14.42
C SER A 549 2.66 -8.09 13.57
N ILE A 550 1.98 -9.18 13.86
CA ILE A 550 1.99 -10.42 13.06
C ILE A 550 1.38 -10.14 11.68
N PHE A 551 0.23 -9.47 11.63
CA PHE A 551 -0.43 -9.07 10.39
C PHE A 551 0.50 -8.18 9.54
N TYR A 552 1.07 -7.13 10.12
CA TYR A 552 2.01 -6.22 9.47
C TYR A 552 3.21 -6.96 8.85
N ASN A 553 3.82 -7.86 9.61
CA ASN A 553 5.00 -8.60 9.13
C ASN A 553 4.66 -9.59 8.01
N ASN A 554 3.52 -10.26 8.09
CA ASN A 554 3.15 -11.31 7.13
C ASN A 554 2.44 -10.76 5.89
N GLU A 555 1.58 -9.76 6.02
CA GLU A 555 0.81 -9.22 4.91
C GLU A 555 1.52 -8.07 4.19
N LEU A 556 2.24 -7.20 4.90
CA LEU A 556 2.88 -6.04 4.28
C LEU A 556 4.36 -6.28 3.97
N ILE A 557 5.14 -6.79 4.95
CA ILE A 557 6.59 -6.97 4.75
C ILE A 557 6.88 -8.22 3.92
N ALA A 558 6.34 -9.38 4.30
CA ALA A 558 6.63 -10.64 3.62
C ALA A 558 6.13 -10.66 2.16
N LYS A 559 5.01 -9.97 1.87
CA LYS A 559 4.47 -9.82 0.51
C LYS A 559 5.15 -8.69 -0.29
N GLY A 560 6.10 -7.95 0.30
CA GLY A 560 6.84 -6.88 -0.38
C GLY A 560 6.00 -5.63 -0.67
N ILE A 561 4.91 -5.40 0.07
CA ILE A 561 4.09 -4.18 -0.01
C ILE A 561 4.86 -3.02 0.62
N ILE A 562 5.64 -3.29 1.67
CA ILE A 562 6.54 -2.36 2.35
C ILE A 562 7.92 -2.99 2.44
N ASP A 563 8.96 -2.22 2.10
CA ASP A 563 10.36 -2.61 2.32
C ASP A 563 10.86 -2.01 3.63
N LYS A 564 11.12 -2.88 4.62
CA LYS A 564 11.54 -2.49 5.96
C LYS A 564 12.78 -1.58 5.98
N ASN A 565 13.64 -1.68 4.97
CA ASN A 565 14.91 -0.94 4.92
C ASN A 565 14.80 0.38 4.14
N LYS A 566 13.86 0.49 3.20
CA LYS A 566 13.73 1.66 2.31
C LYS A 566 12.59 2.59 2.73
N ASP A 567 11.54 2.04 3.30
CA ASP A 567 10.29 2.75 3.57
C ASP A 567 10.19 3.28 5.01
N ILE A 568 11.31 3.69 5.62
CA ILE A 568 11.35 4.19 7.02
C ILE A 568 10.42 5.39 7.23
N PHE A 569 10.22 6.22 6.21
CA PHE A 569 9.33 7.40 6.24
C PHE A 569 7.94 7.14 5.67
N ASN A 570 7.57 5.88 5.42
CA ASN A 570 6.26 5.54 4.90
C ASN A 570 5.18 5.81 5.96
N ASP A 571 4.04 6.38 5.51
CA ASP A 571 2.88 6.68 6.36
C ASP A 571 2.38 5.48 7.16
N VAL A 572 2.48 4.28 6.60
CA VAL A 572 2.06 3.03 7.27
C VAL A 572 2.94 2.73 8.48
N VAL A 573 4.26 2.91 8.36
CA VAL A 573 5.21 2.74 9.47
C VAL A 573 4.92 3.78 10.55
N HIS A 574 4.67 5.02 10.12
CA HIS A 574 4.30 6.10 11.04
C HIS A 574 2.98 5.80 11.77
N THR A 575 1.94 5.38 11.05
CA THR A 575 0.63 5.04 11.63
C THR A 575 0.76 3.92 12.68
N LYS A 576 1.54 2.87 12.37
CA LYS A 576 1.82 1.79 13.34
C LYS A 576 2.49 2.33 14.60
N LYS A 577 3.50 3.18 14.44
CA LYS A 577 4.23 3.77 15.58
C LYS A 577 3.35 4.70 16.42
N VAL A 578 2.47 5.49 15.78
CA VAL A 578 1.50 6.36 16.48
C VAL A 578 0.57 5.53 17.34
N PHE A 579 0.08 4.41 16.82
CA PHE A 579 -0.76 3.48 17.58
C PHE A 579 -0.02 2.89 18.79
N GLU A 580 1.22 2.41 18.60
CA GLU A 580 2.06 1.88 19.68
C GLU A 580 2.27 2.94 20.77
N THR A 581 2.63 4.16 20.38
CA THR A 581 2.85 5.27 21.33
C THR A 581 1.56 5.64 22.06
N MET A 582 0.41 5.69 21.35
CA MET A 582 -0.88 5.95 21.96
C MET A 582 -1.22 4.91 23.05
N LEU A 583 -0.99 3.64 22.78
CA LEU A 583 -1.26 2.56 23.73
C LEU A 583 -0.31 2.66 24.94
N ASP A 584 0.97 2.91 24.70
CA ASP A 584 1.97 3.12 25.76
C ASP A 584 1.59 4.29 26.68
N ASP A 585 1.11 5.40 26.10
CA ASP A 585 0.67 6.58 26.86
C ASP A 585 -0.57 6.26 27.74
N TYR A 586 -1.54 5.50 27.22
CA TYR A 586 -2.69 5.09 28.01
C TYR A 586 -2.31 4.13 29.14
N VAL A 587 -1.42 3.17 28.84
CA VAL A 587 -0.90 2.22 29.83
C VAL A 587 -0.16 2.96 30.95
N ALA A 588 0.76 3.84 30.60
CA ALA A 588 1.54 4.61 31.58
C ALA A 588 0.64 5.50 32.47
N ASN A 589 -0.28 6.24 31.84
CA ASN A 589 -1.21 7.10 32.59
C ASN A 589 -2.14 6.30 33.51
N GLY A 590 -2.69 5.19 33.01
CA GLY A 590 -3.62 4.37 33.78
C GLY A 590 -2.94 3.64 34.93
N LEU A 591 -1.77 3.10 34.72
CA LEU A 591 -0.98 2.49 35.79
C LEU A 591 -0.61 3.51 36.87
N ASN A 592 -0.22 4.72 36.45
CA ASN A 592 0.11 5.79 37.40
C ASN A 592 -1.10 6.16 38.29
N ILE A 593 -2.28 6.41 37.67
CA ILE A 593 -3.52 6.71 38.40
C ILE A 593 -3.93 5.53 39.25
N GLY A 594 -3.83 4.29 38.75
CA GLY A 594 -4.18 3.09 39.47
C GLY A 594 -3.32 2.85 40.72
N ILE A 595 -2.00 3.15 40.62
CA ILE A 595 -1.09 3.08 41.77
C ILE A 595 -1.44 4.16 42.81
N ASP A 596 -1.77 5.39 42.37
CA ASP A 596 -2.23 6.43 43.28
C ASP A 596 -3.48 5.95 44.08
N LYS A 597 -4.46 5.37 43.39
CA LYS A 597 -5.66 4.84 44.03
C LYS A 597 -5.35 3.66 44.96
N LEU A 598 -4.38 2.83 44.62
CA LEU A 598 -3.90 1.77 45.50
C LEU A 598 -3.22 2.36 46.75
N MET A 599 -2.46 3.44 46.64
CA MET A 599 -1.87 4.12 47.77
C MET A 599 -2.91 4.82 48.64
N ASP A 600 -3.95 5.41 48.04
CA ASP A 600 -5.10 5.93 48.79
C ASP A 600 -5.76 4.84 49.67
N GLN A 601 -5.85 3.61 49.15
CA GLN A 601 -6.34 2.47 49.90
C GLN A 601 -5.38 2.03 51.02
N VAL A 602 -4.08 2.08 50.79
CA VAL A 602 -3.04 1.83 51.80
C VAL A 602 -3.12 2.89 52.91
N GLU A 603 -3.24 4.19 52.57
CA GLU A 603 -3.40 5.27 53.54
C GLU A 603 -4.69 5.11 54.33
N PHE A 604 -5.78 4.72 53.68
CA PHE A 604 -7.04 4.40 54.38
C PHE A 604 -6.84 3.26 55.41
N THR A 605 -6.14 2.18 55.02
CA THR A 605 -5.83 1.06 55.92
C THR A 605 -4.97 1.52 57.09
N PHE A 606 -3.93 2.36 56.86
CA PHE A 606 -3.16 2.95 57.95
C PHE A 606 -4.04 3.80 58.88
N SER A 607 -4.93 4.62 58.35
CA SER A 607 -5.75 5.52 59.17
C SER A 607 -6.82 4.80 59.99
N THR A 608 -7.30 3.64 59.54
CA THR A 608 -8.40 2.90 60.17
C THR A 608 -7.92 1.73 61.04
N MET A 609 -6.81 1.08 60.70
CA MET A 609 -6.34 -0.14 61.36
C MET A 609 -5.06 0.03 62.19
N GLN A 610 -4.31 1.14 61.99
CA GLN A 610 -3.14 1.44 62.81
C GLN A 610 -3.54 2.29 64.00
N PHE A 611 -3.45 1.70 65.20
CA PHE A 611 -3.86 2.39 66.44
C PHE A 611 -2.62 3.06 67.10
N PRO A 612 -2.82 4.19 67.83
CA PRO A 612 -1.71 4.86 68.55
C PRO A 612 -0.96 3.95 69.54
N ASP A 613 -1.68 3.00 70.13
CA ASP A 613 -1.13 2.04 71.13
C ASP A 613 -0.29 0.93 70.47
N ASP A 614 -0.32 0.79 69.14
CA ASP A 614 0.50 -0.23 68.46
C ASP A 614 1.98 0.02 68.63
N PHE A 615 2.40 1.30 68.55
CA PHE A 615 3.81 1.69 68.70
C PHE A 615 4.11 2.42 70.02
N ASN A 616 3.08 2.62 70.83
CA ASN A 616 3.24 3.20 72.17
C ASN A 616 2.30 2.47 73.19
N PRO A 617 2.50 1.14 73.37
CA PRO A 617 1.69 0.37 74.27
C PRO A 617 1.93 0.70 75.75
N ASP A 618 0.92 0.46 76.62
CA ASP A 618 1.14 0.54 78.07
C ASP A 618 2.20 -0.48 78.48
N PRO A 619 3.14 -0.14 79.39
CA PRO A 619 4.23 -1.03 79.76
C PRO A 619 3.82 -2.39 80.31
N LYS A 620 2.61 -2.48 80.86
CA LYS A 620 2.03 -3.75 81.38
C LYS A 620 1.54 -4.65 80.24
N ASP A 621 1.07 -4.06 79.15
CA ASP A 621 0.54 -4.79 78.02
C ASP A 621 1.66 -5.11 77.02
N ALA A 622 2.68 -4.27 76.89
CA ALA A 622 3.87 -4.50 76.07
C ALA A 622 4.60 -5.82 76.42
N SER A 623 4.69 -6.15 77.71
CA SER A 623 5.33 -7.38 78.18
C SER A 623 4.52 -8.67 77.95
N ARG A 624 3.23 -8.56 77.59
CA ARG A 624 2.33 -9.69 77.36
C ARG A 624 2.03 -9.89 75.86
N ARG A 625 2.24 -8.87 75.03
CA ARG A 625 1.97 -8.89 73.59
C ARG A 625 3.04 -9.69 72.86
N GLU A 626 2.68 -10.61 71.99
CA GLU A 626 3.56 -11.36 71.13
C GLU A 626 4.19 -10.41 70.09
N ILE A 627 5.49 -10.56 69.86
CA ILE A 627 6.22 -9.77 68.86
C ILE A 627 5.87 -10.33 67.45
N ALA A 628 4.88 -9.76 66.81
CA ALA A 628 4.39 -10.11 65.49
C ALA A 628 4.04 -8.83 64.71
N PRO A 629 4.00 -8.89 63.39
CA PRO A 629 3.50 -7.76 62.58
C PRO A 629 2.10 -7.34 62.97
N SER A 630 1.81 -6.04 62.97
CA SER A 630 0.48 -5.51 63.23
C SER A 630 -0.54 -6.00 62.22
N LYS A 631 -1.80 -6.03 62.63
CA LYS A 631 -2.90 -6.37 61.71
C LYS A 631 -2.92 -5.42 60.50
N CYS A 632 -2.61 -4.16 60.73
CA CYS A 632 -2.46 -3.15 59.66
C CYS A 632 -1.34 -3.51 58.69
N ALA A 633 -0.17 -3.94 59.17
CA ALA A 633 0.97 -4.35 58.32
C ALA A 633 0.60 -5.57 57.47
N ILE A 634 -0.10 -6.54 58.08
CA ILE A 634 -0.53 -7.74 57.36
C ILE A 634 -1.51 -7.37 56.25
N ALA A 635 -2.55 -6.57 56.55
CA ALA A 635 -3.57 -6.15 55.59
C ALA A 635 -2.98 -5.36 54.42
N ASN A 636 -2.04 -4.44 54.67
CA ASN A 636 -1.34 -3.69 53.59
C ASN A 636 -0.49 -4.60 52.71
N VAL A 637 0.25 -5.55 53.27
CA VAL A 637 1.06 -6.49 52.47
C VAL A 637 0.17 -7.47 51.69
N GLU A 638 -0.95 -7.89 52.20
CA GLU A 638 -1.93 -8.69 51.48
C GLU A 638 -2.52 -7.91 50.30
N LEU A 639 -3.02 -6.69 50.52
CA LEU A 639 -3.47 -5.78 49.47
C LEU A 639 -2.42 -5.59 48.35
N LEU A 640 -1.20 -5.25 48.74
CA LEU A 640 -0.12 -5.03 47.78
C LEU A 640 0.26 -6.33 47.07
N SER A 641 0.26 -7.48 47.75
CA SER A 641 0.58 -8.77 47.12
C SER A 641 -0.42 -9.13 46.02
N GLU A 642 -1.69 -8.85 46.22
CA GLU A 642 -2.74 -9.09 45.23
C GLU A 642 -2.53 -8.19 43.99
N HIS A 643 -2.17 -6.91 44.17
CA HIS A 643 -2.07 -5.96 43.10
C HIS A 643 -0.72 -5.99 42.35
N CYS A 644 0.41 -6.27 43.03
CA CYS A 644 1.75 -6.35 42.38
C CYS A 644 1.84 -7.40 41.28
N PHE A 645 0.96 -8.42 41.28
CA PHE A 645 0.98 -9.53 40.35
C PHE A 645 -0.18 -9.53 39.32
N LEU A 646 -0.93 -8.42 39.23
CA LEU A 646 -1.98 -8.27 38.22
C LEU A 646 -1.44 -8.25 36.79
N LEU A 647 -0.31 -7.59 36.57
CA LEU A 647 0.41 -7.62 35.30
C LEU A 647 1.32 -8.84 35.27
N THR A 648 0.89 -9.91 34.63
CA THR A 648 1.69 -11.12 34.52
C THR A 648 1.71 -11.64 33.09
N GLY A 649 2.89 -11.99 32.62
CA GLY A 649 3.14 -12.84 31.45
C GLY A 649 2.67 -12.38 30.08
N ALA A 650 1.82 -11.36 30.01
CA ALA A 650 1.31 -10.79 28.77
C ALA A 650 2.07 -9.52 28.40
N THR A 651 2.39 -8.75 29.41
CA THR A 651 3.03 -7.44 29.29
C THR A 651 4.54 -7.62 29.18
N ASP A 652 5.21 -6.68 28.55
CA ASP A 652 6.67 -6.64 28.54
C ASP A 652 7.23 -6.70 29.94
N LYS A 653 8.25 -7.52 30.13
CA LYS A 653 8.90 -7.71 31.44
C LYS A 653 9.36 -6.37 32.05
N GLY A 654 9.79 -5.44 31.21
CA GLY A 654 10.17 -4.09 31.64
C GLY A 654 9.02 -3.33 32.29
N THR A 655 7.81 -3.39 31.72
CA THR A 655 6.61 -2.75 32.26
C THR A 655 6.20 -3.34 33.61
N ILE A 656 6.30 -4.67 33.76
CA ILE A 656 6.03 -5.36 35.03
C ILE A 656 7.02 -4.91 36.10
N ASP A 657 8.32 -4.88 35.76
CA ASP A 657 9.36 -4.47 36.69
C ASP A 657 9.18 -3.00 37.14
N VAL A 658 8.85 -2.10 36.19
CA VAL A 658 8.58 -0.68 36.50
C VAL A 658 7.33 -0.54 37.37
N PHE A 659 6.24 -1.25 37.05
CA PHE A 659 5.01 -1.22 37.85
C PHE A 659 5.22 -1.65 39.30
N GLN A 660 5.94 -2.76 39.49
CA GLN A 660 6.26 -3.25 40.83
C GLN A 660 7.23 -2.33 41.56
N GLN A 661 8.16 -1.71 40.85
CA GLN A 661 9.08 -0.74 41.41
C GLN A 661 8.31 0.49 41.91
N GLU A 662 7.45 1.05 41.09
CA GLU A 662 6.67 2.25 41.40
C GLU A 662 5.74 2.03 42.61
N ILE A 663 5.07 0.85 42.66
CA ILE A 663 4.29 0.46 43.86
C ILE A 663 5.17 0.45 45.11
N GLY A 664 6.37 -0.14 45.01
CA GLY A 664 7.30 -0.22 46.12
C GLY A 664 7.81 1.14 46.62
N GLU A 665 8.13 2.06 45.67
CA GLU A 665 8.60 3.42 46.01
C GLU A 665 7.50 4.22 46.73
N ARG A 666 6.26 4.24 46.15
CA ARG A 666 5.15 4.95 46.78
C ARG A 666 4.72 4.35 48.11
N PHE A 667 4.78 3.02 48.22
CA PHE A 667 4.51 2.35 49.49
C PHE A 667 5.53 2.71 50.56
N PHE A 668 6.83 2.84 50.20
CA PHE A 668 7.85 3.32 51.09
C PHE A 668 7.48 4.72 51.63
N ASP A 669 7.06 5.65 50.76
CA ASP A 669 6.68 6.99 51.13
C ASP A 669 5.49 6.99 52.09
N GLU A 670 4.48 6.15 51.84
CA GLU A 670 3.32 6.02 52.74
C GLU A 670 3.68 5.43 54.09
N VAL A 671 4.61 4.45 54.16
CA VAL A 671 5.11 3.92 55.43
C VAL A 671 5.87 5.01 56.21
N VAL A 672 6.76 5.79 55.54
CA VAL A 672 7.47 6.91 56.19
C VAL A 672 6.49 7.96 56.72
N LYS A 673 5.46 8.30 55.93
CA LYS A 673 4.38 9.22 56.30
C LYS A 673 3.59 8.69 57.54
N ASN A 674 3.31 7.39 57.58
CA ASN A 674 2.65 6.76 58.69
C ASN A 674 3.48 6.77 59.99
N ILE A 675 4.77 6.46 59.89
CA ILE A 675 5.70 6.56 61.04
C ILE A 675 5.72 7.98 61.62
N LYS A 676 5.71 9.00 60.76
CA LYS A 676 5.70 10.42 61.16
C LYS A 676 4.40 10.84 61.86
N LYS A 677 3.30 10.11 61.72
CA LYS A 677 2.01 10.38 62.37
C LYS A 677 1.93 9.80 63.79
N HIS A 678 2.83 8.84 64.17
CA HIS A 678 2.74 8.10 65.45
C HIS A 678 3.82 8.52 66.43
N LEU A 679 3.51 8.40 67.73
CA LEU A 679 4.50 8.46 68.81
C LEU A 679 4.99 7.03 69.12
N ILE A 680 6.32 6.86 69.23
CA ILE A 680 6.94 5.55 69.36
C ILE A 680 7.70 5.49 70.71
N SER A 681 7.33 4.56 71.55
CA SER A 681 8.04 4.29 72.83
C SER A 681 9.18 3.29 72.60
N GLU A 682 10.09 3.18 73.58
CA GLU A 682 11.18 2.19 73.60
C GLU A 682 10.60 0.76 73.54
N ASP A 683 9.56 0.47 74.29
CA ASP A 683 8.83 -0.81 74.25
C ASP A 683 8.06 -1.02 72.94
N GLY A 684 7.50 0.06 72.36
CA GLY A 684 6.81 0.03 71.09
C GLY A 684 7.74 -0.13 69.86
N ALA A 685 9.02 0.21 69.98
CA ALA A 685 10.01 0.07 68.91
C ALA A 685 10.12 -1.36 68.37
N VAL A 686 9.91 -2.37 69.21
CA VAL A 686 9.97 -3.78 68.83
C VAL A 686 8.83 -4.17 67.87
N PHE A 687 7.65 -3.63 68.09
CA PHE A 687 6.48 -3.87 67.21
C PHE A 687 6.62 -3.13 65.89
N LEU A 688 7.13 -1.89 65.90
CA LEU A 688 7.45 -1.19 64.67
C LEU A 688 8.50 -1.97 63.88
N ILE A 689 9.57 -2.48 64.52
CA ILE A 689 10.60 -3.27 63.82
C ILE A 689 10.01 -4.55 63.24
N ALA A 690 9.04 -5.18 63.87
CA ALA A 690 8.32 -6.33 63.33
C ALA A 690 7.57 -5.97 62.01
N ASP A 691 6.87 -4.83 61.99
CA ASP A 691 6.20 -4.32 60.80
C ASP A 691 7.18 -3.99 59.69
N LEU A 692 8.28 -3.26 59.99
CA LEU A 692 9.32 -2.90 59.01
C LEU A 692 10.06 -4.14 58.46
N ASN A 693 10.25 -5.17 59.22
CA ASN A 693 10.79 -6.44 58.76
C ASN A 693 9.82 -7.13 57.81
N TYR A 694 8.53 -7.10 58.10
CA TYR A 694 7.49 -7.70 57.27
C TYR A 694 7.36 -7.02 55.92
N TYR A 695 7.44 -5.67 55.87
CA TYR A 695 7.46 -4.90 54.62
C TYR A 695 8.72 -5.19 53.81
N HIS A 696 9.92 -5.21 54.46
CA HIS A 696 11.16 -5.57 53.77
C HIS A 696 11.10 -6.99 53.19
N ASP A 697 10.58 -7.97 53.93
CA ASP A 697 10.44 -9.34 53.46
C ASP A 697 9.47 -9.46 52.24
N PHE A 698 8.43 -8.69 52.21
CA PHE A 698 7.56 -8.59 51.07
C PHE A 698 8.31 -8.11 49.83
N ILE A 699 9.01 -6.99 49.91
CA ILE A 699 9.75 -6.42 48.80
C ILE A 699 10.90 -7.31 48.33
N SER A 700 11.71 -7.85 49.28
CA SER A 700 12.91 -8.61 48.90
C SER A 700 12.63 -10.05 48.48
N LYS A 701 11.59 -10.70 49.05
CA LYS A 701 11.31 -12.13 48.83
C LYS A 701 10.19 -12.36 47.78
N LYS A 702 9.10 -11.56 47.85
CA LYS A 702 7.96 -11.72 46.93
C LYS A 702 8.13 -10.97 45.63
N THR A 703 8.34 -9.65 45.67
CA THR A 703 8.51 -8.84 44.43
C THR A 703 9.88 -8.92 43.83
N LYS A 704 10.92 -9.24 44.65
CA LYS A 704 12.32 -9.38 44.22
C LYS A 704 12.92 -8.15 43.52
N GLN A 705 12.41 -6.95 43.84
CA GLN A 705 12.83 -5.70 43.23
C GLN A 705 14.13 -5.21 43.84
N LYS A 706 15.24 -5.40 43.12
CA LYS A 706 16.62 -5.07 43.60
C LYS A 706 16.80 -3.58 43.84
N ASN A 707 16.19 -2.72 43.04
CA ASN A 707 16.31 -1.28 43.14
C ASN A 707 15.65 -0.70 44.38
N ILE A 708 14.56 -1.30 44.86
CA ILE A 708 13.78 -0.84 46.01
C ILE A 708 14.22 -1.49 47.33
N THR A 709 14.84 -2.66 47.29
CA THR A 709 15.32 -3.35 48.49
C THR A 709 16.16 -2.46 49.39
N PRO A 710 17.09 -1.59 48.90
CA PRO A 710 17.86 -0.66 49.76
C PRO A 710 16.98 0.33 50.52
N PHE A 711 15.85 0.79 49.93
CA PHE A 711 14.90 1.70 50.60
C PHE A 711 14.30 1.06 51.84
N PHE A 712 13.85 -0.19 51.75
CA PHE A 712 13.29 -0.92 52.89
C PHE A 712 14.34 -1.42 53.86
N LEU A 713 15.63 -1.60 53.42
CA LEU A 713 16.75 -1.82 54.35
C LEU A 713 17.04 -0.55 55.14
N GLY A 714 17.04 0.60 54.49
CA GLY A 714 17.17 1.90 55.17
C GLY A 714 16.04 2.12 56.19
N LEU A 715 14.79 1.84 55.75
CA LEU A 715 13.60 1.94 56.59
C LEU A 715 13.66 0.99 57.79
N LYS A 716 14.14 -0.23 57.58
CA LYS A 716 14.37 -1.17 58.71
C LYS A 716 15.36 -0.64 59.75
N SER A 717 16.39 0.10 59.25
CA SER A 717 17.36 0.75 60.16
C SER A 717 16.75 1.89 60.97
N VAL A 718 15.64 2.53 60.50
CA VAL A 718 14.90 3.54 61.23
C VAL A 718 14.36 3.00 62.54
N GLY A 719 13.96 1.72 62.60
CA GLY A 719 13.52 1.07 63.83
C GLY A 719 14.54 1.14 64.97
N GLN A 720 15.85 1.13 64.62
CA GLN A 720 16.94 1.22 65.61
C GLN A 720 16.96 2.58 66.34
N LEU A 721 16.47 3.65 65.73
CA LEU A 721 16.36 4.99 66.32
C LEU A 721 15.50 4.99 67.60
N TYR A 722 14.50 4.10 67.67
CA TYR A 722 13.55 4.03 68.75
C TYR A 722 13.93 2.98 69.80
N LEU A 723 14.79 1.99 69.43
CA LEU A 723 15.23 0.93 70.32
C LEU A 723 16.32 1.36 71.30
N ILE A 724 17.11 2.41 70.94
CA ILE A 724 18.16 2.95 71.79
C ILE A 724 17.55 3.59 73.02
N SER A 725 17.98 3.17 74.22
CA SER A 725 17.51 3.73 75.47
C SER A 725 17.77 5.23 75.58
N GLY A 726 16.85 6.00 76.18
CA GLY A 726 17.02 7.45 76.42
C GLY A 726 18.24 7.76 77.28
N LYS A 727 18.81 6.79 78.01
CA LYS A 727 20.08 6.93 78.76
C LYS A 727 21.29 7.02 77.81
N ASP A 728 21.21 6.45 76.64
CA ASP A 728 22.28 6.38 75.64
C ASP A 728 22.10 7.41 74.49
N SER A 729 21.54 8.58 74.82
CA SER A 729 21.22 9.67 73.90
C SER A 729 22.41 10.11 73.04
N LYS A 730 23.65 9.94 73.47
CA LYS A 730 24.87 10.19 72.67
C LYS A 730 25.05 9.17 71.53
N GLU A 731 24.69 7.92 71.74
CA GLU A 731 24.69 6.88 70.69
C GLU A 731 23.64 7.15 69.68
N LEU A 732 22.46 7.60 70.09
CA LEU A 732 21.39 8.04 69.20
C LEU A 732 21.87 9.19 68.29
N GLY A 733 22.58 10.21 68.86
CA GLY A 733 23.13 11.31 68.07
C GLY A 733 24.17 10.83 67.04
N LYS A 734 25.03 9.87 67.41
CA LYS A 734 25.98 9.26 66.46
C LYS A 734 25.28 8.47 65.35
N LEU A 735 24.21 7.74 65.69
CA LEU A 735 23.41 6.98 64.71
C LEU A 735 22.77 7.89 63.67
N ILE A 736 22.23 9.05 64.08
CA ILE A 736 21.63 10.05 63.18
C ILE A 736 22.70 10.62 62.22
N CYS A 737 23.94 10.79 62.68
CA CYS A 737 25.02 11.29 61.83
C CYS A 737 25.59 10.24 60.87
N ASP A 738 25.34 8.96 61.08
CA ASP A 738 25.81 7.84 60.29
C ASP A 738 24.79 7.50 59.17
N VAL A 739 24.64 8.38 58.18
CA VAL A 739 23.71 8.21 57.03
C VAL A 739 23.97 6.88 56.28
N GLY A 740 25.17 6.33 56.31
CA GLY A 740 25.51 5.06 55.67
C GLY A 740 24.75 3.86 56.21
N LYS A 741 24.35 3.87 57.50
CA LYS A 741 23.51 2.81 58.10
C LYS A 741 22.10 2.77 57.54
N PHE A 742 21.63 3.87 56.99
CA PHE A 742 20.31 3.99 56.34
C PHE A 742 20.42 3.81 54.83
N GLN A 743 21.48 3.19 54.31
CA GLN A 743 21.71 2.90 52.90
C GLN A 743 21.74 4.16 51.98
N GLY A 744 21.95 5.34 52.57
CA GLY A 744 21.88 6.61 51.83
C GLY A 744 20.48 7.02 51.32
N VAL A 745 19.44 6.34 51.81
CA VAL A 745 18.04 6.60 51.43
C VAL A 745 17.50 7.84 52.10
N PHE A 746 17.88 8.08 53.36
CA PHE A 746 17.46 9.24 54.13
C PHE A 746 18.59 10.26 54.27
N THR A 747 18.23 11.54 54.21
CA THR A 747 19.09 12.63 54.58
C THR A 747 19.20 12.71 56.13
N GLN A 748 20.23 13.40 56.64
CA GLN A 748 20.36 13.59 58.11
C GLN A 748 19.19 14.33 58.72
N GLU A 749 18.59 15.27 57.99
CA GLU A 749 17.41 16.03 58.38
C GLU A 749 16.18 15.14 58.50
N GLU A 750 15.96 14.25 57.53
CA GLU A 750 14.83 13.28 57.55
C GLU A 750 14.99 12.30 58.72
N ILE A 751 16.18 11.78 58.97
CA ILE A 751 16.46 10.93 60.15
C ILE A 751 16.18 11.70 61.44
N TYR A 752 16.58 12.98 61.50
CA TYR A 752 16.30 13.84 62.62
C TYR A 752 14.81 14.09 62.80
N GLU A 753 14.03 14.25 61.74
CA GLU A 753 12.58 14.38 61.81
C GLU A 753 11.91 13.10 62.34
N LEU A 754 12.36 11.93 61.85
CA LEU A 754 11.83 10.64 62.34
C LEU A 754 12.12 10.42 63.82
N VAL A 755 13.30 10.73 64.30
CA VAL A 755 13.67 10.53 65.72
C VAL A 755 12.86 11.41 66.67
N GLN A 756 12.30 12.54 66.20
CA GLN A 756 11.43 13.40 66.98
C GLN A 756 10.12 12.72 67.40
N ARG A 757 9.76 11.60 66.74
CA ARG A 757 8.59 10.80 67.07
C ARG A 757 8.76 9.89 68.27
N ARG A 758 9.90 9.91 68.94
CA ARG A 758 10.15 9.22 70.24
C ARG A 758 9.29 9.85 71.33
N THR A 759 8.68 9.07 72.18
CA THR A 759 7.91 9.54 73.36
C THR A 759 8.76 10.27 74.37
N ASP A 760 10.07 9.92 74.46
CA ASP A 760 11.05 10.53 75.35
C ASP A 760 11.85 11.66 74.70
N TRP A 761 11.52 12.10 73.49
CA TRP A 761 12.25 13.10 72.69
C TRP A 761 12.63 14.36 73.46
N PHE A 762 11.70 14.91 74.22
CA PHE A 762 11.98 16.13 75.03
C PHE A 762 13.07 15.94 76.05
N LYS A 763 13.38 14.71 76.51
CA LYS A 763 14.40 14.38 77.45
C LYS A 763 15.76 14.21 76.77
N VAL A 764 15.82 13.60 75.60
CA VAL A 764 17.05 13.23 74.91
C VAL A 764 17.54 14.27 73.88
N ARG A 765 16.67 15.18 73.48
CA ARG A 765 16.89 16.18 72.42
C ARG A 765 18.18 16.94 72.55
N LYS A 766 18.45 17.52 73.74
CA LYS A 766 19.64 18.37 73.98
C LYS A 766 20.93 17.59 73.78
N ASP A 767 21.02 16.35 74.16
CA ASP A 767 22.20 15.52 74.04
C ASP A 767 22.38 15.05 72.60
N VAL A 768 21.32 14.76 71.90
CA VAL A 768 21.31 14.40 70.48
C VAL A 768 21.79 15.59 69.64
N GLU A 769 21.21 16.78 69.84
CA GLU A 769 21.58 17.99 69.08
C GLU A 769 23.06 18.38 69.36
N LYS A 770 23.53 18.19 70.59
CA LYS A 770 24.94 18.43 70.98
C LYS A 770 25.91 17.51 70.18
N VAL A 771 25.54 16.29 69.96
CA VAL A 771 26.38 15.35 69.14
C VAL A 771 26.27 15.67 67.66
N MET A 772 25.09 16.05 67.14
CA MET A 772 24.87 16.36 65.77
C MET A 772 25.55 17.66 65.28
N TYR A 773 25.44 18.72 66.11
CA TYR A 773 25.90 20.06 65.71
C TYR A 773 27.17 20.50 66.43
N GLY A 774 27.73 19.70 67.31
CA GLY A 774 28.97 19.97 67.97
C GLY A 774 28.97 21.10 69.08
N LEU A 775 27.86 21.85 69.16
CA LEU A 775 27.66 22.95 70.11
C LEU A 775 26.28 22.80 70.76
N GLY A 776 26.18 22.81 72.06
CA GLY A 776 24.86 22.86 72.71
C GLY A 776 24.18 24.19 72.38
N VAL A 777 22.96 24.12 71.89
CA VAL A 777 22.10 25.29 71.57
C VAL A 777 21.80 26.20 72.77
N SER A 778 22.25 25.78 73.98
CA SER A 778 22.08 26.55 75.24
C SER A 778 23.09 27.66 75.48
N ASP A 779 24.14 27.77 74.66
CA ASP A 779 25.24 28.74 74.88
C ASP A 779 25.20 29.98 74.00
N CYS A 780 24.18 30.10 73.17
CA CYS A 780 23.86 31.37 72.47
C CYS A 780 23.03 32.28 73.44
N VAL A 781 23.58 32.75 74.47
CA VAL A 781 23.12 33.95 75.13
C VAL A 781 23.62 35.11 74.26
N ILE A 782 22.69 35.74 73.57
CA ILE A 782 22.92 37.03 72.92
C ILE A 782 23.11 38.02 74.02
N CYS A 783 24.39 38.51 74.16
CA CYS A 783 24.65 39.72 74.88
C CYS A 783 24.26 40.93 74.06
#